data_b5687df695e46f91d91dc4c505aa7d26
#
_entry.id   b5687df695e46f91d91dc4c505aa7d26
#
_cell.length_a   1.000
_cell.length_b   1.000
_cell.length_c   1.000
_cell.angle_alpha   90.00
_cell.angle_beta   90.00
_cell.angle_gamma   90.00
#
_symmetry.space_group_name_H-M   'P 1'
#
loop_
_entity.id
_entity.type
_entity.pdbx_description
1 polymer ?
#
loop_
_entity_poly.entity_id
_entity_poly.type
_entity_poly.pdbx_seq_one_letter_code
_entity_poly.pdbx_strand_id
1 'polypeptide(L)'
;MSDYDPIQFAKKYSLALEAAQSQYPSGGLNGMELEWNLLDEELHPLLTVGSGPEKQSFVDYLQANCLPPGLVKFSQREVFHWMIEFATKPYYSPRGVVYEARLLEAVLLNSLKKAGEHFDENLFYWYGNLLFLTDISHTSIPESWEVAKKRYLEQCCDLYGNSLATAGIHINLSLPDPLFAWDFMHLPQNERSNKHLDQFKSEFYITASRCLRPFASLFIATSASTPLQAQIRDGKSVIVLTDFASVRNLTFPNPIDLDQPNLYRSYKDYKAVSYDLVNRGIRFGNNNWTPIRARSFAEPVERLISATGEQLKNLYTGGLYSIGESTPAEELARQIEKQNLLARINLSMGRVEIRTDDGGHSLDLDIATVTLKHLLLMRIYADSDFARSFRYDAEDISRARKNEILASKDGLDAEIENPFTAKPTSMRDFLKWSLDEITPLAIELGMDKDLLPLVEMANGGGNASDKLRENLKEILGSSDIVPIDILRSIIEDRKLQVKKDVEFIASNAVNLKYEQLKVNETLQTARADALEHSSLPIRFRPAAYSNLNAQYPDKTAEIIDLAMELIRIPSVTACPKERLNEVHTAGTIIYNYLKSNGLKVRYFDGKYPAILASFKPENRAKGHLKPGRVLLTGHFDVVEPEPDDTQFLPVVEGEYLTGRGSADMKTVVATYLVWMKDIQQRGGKFPDISLLLVGNEENGETEAWGTPMVLDTLKKEFDYQPSFFIAGERTGEKGDELFGEICVENRGVIRFDVKAFGTKGHSGVAGAVDLSEKLVLARTYLSDLFKHKLTLQGTDGWQSQAKFPFIHVGAPGVYNITADEGVLGIEIRPIPEDDVHSLRAEVEKYCLENGLSVEFSVYDPGVACDPKNPDLVALIDAVRKTSMDEPRIGKKLAGTSARFAPGGQAVVWGQTGIGPHSKIEKHYIPSIFPYYQCLEQFSKELK
;
A
#
# COMPACT_ATOMS: atom_id res chain seq x y z
N MET A 1 18.49 23.45 31.04
CA MET A 1 17.86 24.11 29.89
C MET A 1 17.84 23.09 28.78
N SER A 2 16.72 22.88 28.15
CA SER A 2 16.62 21.96 27.00
C SER A 2 17.59 22.40 25.90
N ASP A 3 18.33 21.47 25.32
CA ASP A 3 19.19 21.72 24.15
C ASP A 3 18.36 21.81 22.85
N TYR A 4 17.03 21.95 22.95
CA TYR A 4 16.14 22.04 21.81
C TYR A 4 16.31 23.36 21.07
N ASP A 5 16.73 23.25 19.83
CA ASP A 5 16.82 24.34 18.88
C ASP A 5 15.92 24.02 17.66
N PRO A 6 14.80 24.73 17.48
CA PRO A 6 13.86 24.47 16.39
C PRO A 6 14.49 24.63 15.00
N ILE A 7 15.47 25.53 14.84
CA ILE A 7 16.14 25.75 13.55
C ILE A 7 17.03 24.54 13.20
N GLN A 8 17.83 24.08 14.16
CA GLN A 8 18.68 22.90 13.94
C GLN A 8 17.85 21.65 13.71
N PHE A 9 16.79 21.46 14.49
CA PHE A 9 15.92 20.30 14.31
C PHE A 9 15.19 20.36 12.97
N ALA A 10 14.65 21.49 12.54
CA ALA A 10 13.99 21.66 11.26
C ALA A 10 14.92 21.31 10.07
N LYS A 11 16.21 21.74 10.14
CA LYS A 11 17.21 21.37 9.12
C LYS A 11 17.44 19.87 9.08
N LYS A 12 17.65 19.24 10.25
CA LYS A 12 17.84 17.80 10.36
C LYS A 12 16.63 17.02 9.85
N TYR A 13 15.44 17.45 10.26
CA TYR A 13 14.19 16.84 9.83
C TYR A 13 14.00 16.96 8.31
N SER A 14 14.27 18.16 7.73
CA SER A 14 14.15 18.39 6.28
C SER A 14 15.08 17.48 5.48
N LEU A 15 16.33 17.29 5.94
CA LEU A 15 17.26 16.35 5.30
C LEU A 15 16.77 14.90 5.41
N ALA A 16 16.25 14.50 6.57
CA ALA A 16 15.69 13.15 6.75
C ALA A 16 14.44 12.94 5.90
N LEU A 17 13.60 13.96 5.78
CA LEU A 17 12.42 13.95 4.92
C LEU A 17 12.79 13.82 3.44
N GLU A 18 13.77 14.59 2.99
CA GLU A 18 14.28 14.54 1.62
C GLU A 18 14.87 13.16 1.29
N ALA A 19 15.64 12.60 2.21
CA ALA A 19 16.17 11.23 2.07
C ALA A 19 15.04 10.19 2.00
N ALA A 20 14.03 10.29 2.87
CA ALA A 20 12.87 9.39 2.84
C ALA A 20 12.08 9.52 1.54
N GLN A 21 11.79 10.74 1.09
CA GLN A 21 11.09 11.01 -0.17
C GLN A 21 11.84 10.47 -1.38
N SER A 22 13.16 10.59 -1.38
CA SER A 22 14.00 10.10 -2.46
C SER A 22 14.06 8.57 -2.51
N GLN A 23 14.11 7.93 -1.34
CA GLN A 23 14.12 6.47 -1.22
C GLN A 23 12.74 5.86 -1.51
N TYR A 24 11.66 6.53 -1.10
CA TYR A 24 10.29 6.06 -1.21
C TYR A 24 9.36 7.15 -1.73
N PRO A 25 9.40 7.51 -3.03
CA PRO A 25 8.59 8.62 -3.57
C PRO A 25 7.09 8.45 -3.35
N SER A 26 6.58 7.21 -3.35
CA SER A 26 5.18 6.88 -3.04
C SER A 26 4.92 6.57 -1.57
N GLY A 27 5.91 6.68 -0.71
CA GLY A 27 5.79 6.58 0.73
C GLY A 27 5.12 7.81 1.37
N GLY A 28 5.16 7.90 2.68
CA GLY A 28 4.65 9.05 3.42
C GLY A 28 4.66 8.85 4.93
N LEU A 29 4.39 9.92 5.63
CA LEU A 29 4.41 10.02 7.10
C LEU A 29 3.02 10.24 7.68
N ASN A 30 2.07 10.69 6.87
CA ASN A 30 0.72 11.03 7.26
C ASN A 30 -0.26 10.17 6.48
N GLY A 31 -1.20 9.53 7.17
CA GLY A 31 -2.33 8.79 6.60
C GLY A 31 -3.62 9.23 7.25
N MET A 32 -4.73 9.14 6.53
CA MET A 32 -6.08 9.39 7.05
C MET A 32 -6.99 8.22 6.71
N GLU A 33 -7.82 7.86 7.66
CA GLU A 33 -8.95 6.96 7.49
C GLU A 33 -10.22 7.81 7.68
N LEU A 34 -11.15 7.66 6.74
CA LEU A 34 -12.39 8.46 6.71
C LEU A 34 -13.57 7.50 6.71
N GLU A 35 -14.43 7.64 7.67
CA GLU A 35 -15.60 6.80 7.84
C GLU A 35 -16.88 7.57 7.48
N TRP A 36 -17.85 6.90 6.89
CA TRP A 36 -19.16 7.45 6.59
C TRP A 36 -20.28 6.44 6.79
N ASN A 37 -21.42 6.95 7.23
CA ASN A 37 -22.70 6.23 7.20
C ASN A 37 -23.40 6.52 5.86
N LEU A 38 -23.78 5.49 5.11
CA LEU A 38 -24.48 5.59 3.85
C LEU A 38 -26.00 5.55 4.08
N LEU A 39 -26.75 6.49 3.52
CA LEU A 39 -28.13 6.77 3.86
C LEU A 39 -29.02 6.82 2.62
N ASP A 40 -30.27 6.40 2.76
CA ASP A 40 -31.33 6.55 1.76
C ASP A 40 -31.88 7.98 1.70
N GLU A 41 -32.93 8.20 0.92
CA GLU A 41 -33.57 9.48 0.76
C GLU A 41 -34.19 10.02 2.06
N GLU A 42 -34.58 9.15 2.97
CA GLU A 42 -35.15 9.50 4.27
C GLU A 42 -34.10 9.58 5.38
N LEU A 43 -32.83 9.51 5.00
CA LEU A 43 -31.64 9.51 5.87
C LEU A 43 -31.59 8.32 6.83
N HIS A 44 -32.19 7.20 6.45
CA HIS A 44 -32.01 5.93 7.15
C HIS A 44 -30.83 5.14 6.57
N PRO A 45 -30.20 4.24 7.37
CA PRO A 45 -29.07 3.46 6.89
C PRO A 45 -29.42 2.51 5.75
N LEU A 46 -28.59 2.50 4.71
CA LEU A 46 -28.68 1.57 3.57
C LEU A 46 -28.18 0.18 3.98
N LEU A 47 -29.07 -0.77 4.21
CA LEU A 47 -28.74 -2.08 4.76
C LEU A 47 -28.16 -3.04 3.72
N THR A 48 -29.01 -3.55 2.81
CA THR A 48 -28.63 -4.60 1.87
C THR A 48 -29.30 -4.41 0.52
N VAL A 49 -28.67 -4.94 -0.52
CA VAL A 49 -29.16 -4.97 -1.90
C VAL A 49 -29.38 -6.42 -2.32
N GLY A 50 -30.41 -6.65 -3.17
CA GLY A 50 -30.74 -7.98 -3.67
C GLY A 50 -31.59 -8.81 -2.70
N SER A 51 -31.87 -10.05 -3.09
CA SER A 51 -32.66 -11.01 -2.29
C SER A 51 -32.12 -12.43 -2.42
N GLY A 52 -32.38 -13.27 -1.43
CA GLY A 52 -31.93 -14.65 -1.42
C GLY A 52 -30.40 -14.80 -1.46
N PRO A 53 -29.84 -15.66 -2.32
CA PRO A 53 -28.39 -15.87 -2.42
C PRO A 53 -27.60 -14.68 -2.96
N GLU A 54 -28.27 -13.72 -3.61
CA GLU A 54 -27.68 -12.52 -4.18
C GLU A 54 -27.71 -11.32 -3.21
N LYS A 55 -28.20 -11.53 -1.99
CA LYS A 55 -28.25 -10.49 -0.97
C LYS A 55 -26.83 -10.15 -0.50
N GLN A 56 -26.46 -8.88 -0.63
CA GLN A 56 -25.16 -8.36 -0.17
C GLN A 56 -25.33 -7.05 0.59
N SER A 57 -24.32 -6.66 1.37
CA SER A 57 -24.33 -5.34 2.03
C SER A 57 -24.31 -4.22 0.97
N PHE A 58 -24.86 -3.06 1.32
CA PHE A 58 -24.82 -1.92 0.40
C PHE A 58 -23.39 -1.49 0.09
N VAL A 59 -22.49 -1.55 1.08
CA VAL A 59 -21.07 -1.25 0.86
C VAL A 59 -20.43 -2.21 -0.14
N ASP A 60 -20.69 -3.52 -0.03
CA ASP A 60 -20.17 -4.51 -0.98
C ASP A 60 -20.72 -4.25 -2.40
N TYR A 61 -21.99 -3.89 -2.52
CA TYR A 61 -22.58 -3.48 -3.79
C TYR A 61 -21.89 -2.25 -4.39
N LEU A 62 -21.67 -1.22 -3.56
CA LEU A 62 -21.02 0.03 -3.97
C LEU A 62 -19.59 -0.23 -4.47
N GLN A 63 -18.83 -1.05 -3.74
CA GLN A 63 -17.47 -1.44 -4.10
C GLN A 63 -17.42 -2.23 -5.42
N ALA A 64 -18.34 -3.16 -5.61
CA ALA A 64 -18.37 -4.02 -6.79
C ALA A 64 -18.86 -3.32 -8.07
N ASN A 65 -19.79 -2.35 -7.97
CA ASN A 65 -20.53 -1.84 -9.11
C ASN A 65 -20.34 -0.33 -9.38
N CYS A 66 -20.01 0.47 -8.36
CA CYS A 66 -20.04 1.92 -8.47
C CYS A 66 -18.67 2.57 -8.28
N LEU A 67 -17.82 2.01 -7.39
CA LEU A 67 -16.46 2.51 -7.20
C LEU A 67 -15.57 2.22 -8.42
N PRO A 68 -14.67 3.14 -8.77
CA PRO A 68 -13.65 2.87 -9.77
C PRO A 68 -12.76 1.69 -9.33
N PRO A 69 -12.50 0.69 -10.20
CA PRO A 69 -11.77 -0.53 -9.82
C PRO A 69 -10.41 -0.27 -9.15
N GLY A 70 -9.66 0.74 -9.60
CA GLY A 70 -8.36 1.11 -9.01
C GLY A 70 -8.44 1.70 -7.60
N LEU A 71 -9.63 2.14 -7.15
CA LEU A 71 -9.84 2.75 -5.84
C LEU A 71 -10.57 1.83 -4.84
N VAL A 72 -11.11 0.70 -5.28
CA VAL A 72 -11.76 -0.28 -4.39
C VAL A 72 -10.82 -0.72 -3.26
N LYS A 73 -9.54 -0.88 -3.53
CA LYS A 73 -8.52 -1.27 -2.54
C LYS A 73 -8.30 -0.27 -1.40
N PHE A 74 -8.70 1.00 -1.58
CA PHE A 74 -8.63 2.04 -0.55
C PHE A 74 -9.91 2.14 0.25
N SER A 75 -10.97 1.43 -0.16
CA SER A 75 -12.24 1.35 0.55
C SER A 75 -12.35 0.03 1.26
N GLN A 76 -12.87 0.07 2.47
CA GLN A 76 -13.23 -1.13 3.21
C GLN A 76 -14.58 -0.92 3.89
N ARG A 77 -15.26 -2.05 4.12
CA ARG A 77 -16.46 -1.99 4.96
C ARG A 77 -16.04 -1.84 6.41
N GLU A 78 -16.82 -1.05 7.13
CA GLU A 78 -16.73 -0.92 8.56
C GLU A 78 -17.74 -1.86 9.27
N VAL A 79 -18.21 -1.51 10.48
CA VAL A 79 -18.97 -2.40 11.35
C VAL A 79 -20.24 -2.94 10.70
N PHE A 80 -21.04 -2.06 10.10
CA PHE A 80 -22.37 -2.35 9.64
C PHE A 80 -22.50 -2.34 8.10
N HIS A 81 -23.60 -2.88 7.58
CA HIS A 81 -23.90 -2.97 6.15
C HIS A 81 -23.82 -1.64 5.37
N TRP A 82 -23.98 -0.52 6.07
CA TRP A 82 -24.02 0.83 5.53
C TRP A 82 -22.79 1.69 5.88
N MET A 83 -21.81 1.13 6.58
CA MET A 83 -20.63 1.88 6.97
C MET A 83 -19.46 1.56 6.04
N ILE A 84 -18.90 2.60 5.43
CA ILE A 84 -17.74 2.53 4.56
C ILE A 84 -16.61 3.36 5.14
N GLU A 85 -15.40 2.83 5.04
CA GLU A 85 -14.16 3.55 5.34
C GLU A 85 -13.32 3.67 4.08
N PHE A 86 -12.69 4.82 3.92
CA PHE A 86 -11.60 5.00 2.96
C PHE A 86 -10.30 5.32 3.69
N ALA A 87 -9.25 4.57 3.38
CA ALA A 87 -7.89 4.85 3.84
C ALA A 87 -7.09 5.50 2.71
N THR A 88 -6.51 6.68 2.97
CA THR A 88 -5.64 7.33 2.00
C THR A 88 -4.34 6.55 1.80
N LYS A 89 -3.66 6.79 0.69
CA LYS A 89 -2.23 6.50 0.62
C LYS A 89 -1.47 7.33 1.66
N PRO A 90 -0.30 6.89 2.12
CA PRO A 90 0.52 7.72 2.99
C PRO A 90 1.13 8.89 2.20
N TYR A 91 1.19 10.07 2.83
CA TYR A 91 1.75 11.30 2.25
C TYR A 91 2.81 11.91 3.17
N TYR A 92 3.81 12.56 2.58
CA TYR A 92 4.88 13.20 3.36
C TYR A 92 4.43 14.50 4.02
N SER A 93 3.45 15.21 3.46
CA SER A 93 2.92 16.44 4.03
C SER A 93 1.49 16.29 4.56
N PRO A 94 1.09 17.08 5.57
CA PRO A 94 -0.31 17.19 5.98
C PRO A 94 -1.26 17.60 4.86
N ARG A 95 -0.83 18.52 3.97
CA ARG A 95 -1.65 18.94 2.83
C ARG A 95 -1.92 17.82 1.84
N GLY A 96 -0.88 17.01 1.53
CA GLY A 96 -1.02 15.89 0.59
C GLY A 96 -2.06 14.88 1.05
N VAL A 97 -2.00 14.46 2.31
CA VAL A 97 -2.95 13.48 2.84
C VAL A 97 -4.38 14.03 2.90
N VAL A 98 -4.55 15.29 3.28
CA VAL A 98 -5.88 15.93 3.33
C VAL A 98 -6.46 16.13 1.92
N TYR A 99 -5.63 16.48 0.95
CA TYR A 99 -6.08 16.55 -0.44
C TYR A 99 -6.57 15.19 -0.94
N GLU A 100 -5.82 14.13 -0.71
CA GLU A 100 -6.27 12.76 -1.07
C GLU A 100 -7.58 12.40 -0.35
N ALA A 101 -7.68 12.68 0.95
CA ALA A 101 -8.89 12.43 1.73
C ALA A 101 -10.11 13.12 1.12
N ARG A 102 -9.99 14.39 0.73
CA ARG A 102 -11.07 15.15 0.10
C ARG A 102 -11.42 14.62 -1.29
N LEU A 103 -10.43 14.17 -2.06
CA LEU A 103 -10.66 13.54 -3.36
C LEU A 103 -11.38 12.20 -3.23
N LEU A 104 -11.05 11.40 -2.21
CA LEU A 104 -11.75 10.13 -1.91
C LEU A 104 -13.21 10.39 -1.49
N GLU A 105 -13.47 11.45 -0.73
CA GLU A 105 -14.85 11.87 -0.44
C GLU A 105 -15.63 12.22 -1.73
N ALA A 106 -15.02 12.91 -2.68
CA ALA A 106 -15.63 13.19 -3.98
C ALA A 106 -15.88 11.90 -4.79
N VAL A 107 -14.97 10.93 -4.75
CA VAL A 107 -15.17 9.62 -5.37
C VAL A 107 -16.35 8.88 -4.75
N LEU A 108 -16.49 8.91 -3.42
CA LEU A 108 -17.67 8.34 -2.75
C LEU A 108 -18.97 8.99 -3.24
N LEU A 109 -19.03 10.32 -3.30
CA LEU A 109 -20.20 11.06 -3.79
C LEU A 109 -20.59 10.68 -5.22
N ASN A 110 -19.61 10.55 -6.10
CA ASN A 110 -19.85 10.11 -7.47
C ASN A 110 -20.34 8.66 -7.54
N SER A 111 -19.83 7.80 -6.66
CA SER A 111 -20.25 6.40 -6.57
C SER A 111 -21.67 6.27 -6.02
N LEU A 112 -22.05 7.10 -5.04
CA LEU A 112 -23.43 7.18 -4.54
C LEU A 112 -24.39 7.69 -5.61
N LYS A 113 -23.98 8.68 -6.41
CA LYS A 113 -24.77 9.15 -7.55
C LYS A 113 -25.05 8.03 -8.56
N LYS A 114 -24.02 7.25 -8.94
CA LYS A 114 -24.18 6.08 -9.84
C LYS A 114 -25.14 5.04 -9.27
N ALA A 115 -25.01 4.75 -7.96
CA ALA A 115 -25.91 3.82 -7.28
C ALA A 115 -27.35 4.36 -7.26
N GLY A 116 -27.53 5.64 -6.96
CA GLY A 116 -28.83 6.31 -6.96
C GLY A 116 -29.49 6.29 -8.35
N GLU A 117 -28.74 6.54 -9.41
CA GLU A 117 -29.23 6.40 -10.80
C GLU A 117 -29.68 4.96 -11.12
N HIS A 118 -29.03 3.96 -10.55
CA HIS A 118 -29.43 2.55 -10.73
C HIS A 118 -30.71 2.19 -9.99
N PHE A 119 -30.90 2.74 -8.77
CA PHE A 119 -32.06 2.45 -7.93
C PHE A 119 -33.21 3.45 -8.12
N ASP A 120 -33.03 4.49 -8.93
CA ASP A 120 -33.96 5.63 -9.07
C ASP A 120 -34.30 6.30 -7.73
N GLU A 121 -33.22 6.52 -6.92
CA GLU A 121 -33.31 7.04 -5.55
C GLU A 121 -32.17 8.03 -5.26
N ASN A 122 -32.42 9.08 -4.46
CA ASN A 122 -31.37 9.97 -3.99
C ASN A 122 -30.66 9.37 -2.78
N LEU A 123 -29.35 9.15 -2.89
CA LEU A 123 -28.55 8.59 -1.84
C LEU A 123 -27.67 9.65 -1.17
N PHE A 124 -27.52 9.51 0.14
CA PHE A 124 -26.81 10.43 1.01
C PHE A 124 -25.70 9.74 1.78
N TYR A 125 -24.90 10.52 2.47
CA TYR A 125 -23.88 10.04 3.41
C TYR A 125 -23.79 10.96 4.61
N TRP A 126 -23.28 10.44 5.73
CA TRP A 126 -23.11 11.22 6.94
C TRP A 126 -21.80 10.88 7.66
N TYR A 127 -21.12 11.90 8.16
CA TYR A 127 -19.77 11.83 8.73
C TYR A 127 -19.74 11.84 10.27
N GLY A 128 -20.83 11.48 10.92
CA GLY A 128 -20.95 11.42 12.38
C GLY A 128 -21.79 10.22 12.82
N ASN A 129 -22.41 10.32 13.99
CA ASN A 129 -23.34 9.31 14.48
C ASN A 129 -24.56 9.20 13.57
N LEU A 130 -25.23 8.05 13.56
CA LEU A 130 -26.50 7.90 12.84
C LEU A 130 -27.47 9.02 13.17
N LEU A 131 -28.09 9.57 12.12
CA LEU A 131 -29.06 10.64 12.23
C LEU A 131 -30.39 10.16 12.83
N PHE A 132 -30.77 8.88 12.60
CA PHE A 132 -31.93 8.27 13.23
C PHE A 132 -31.55 6.97 13.94
N LEU A 133 -32.18 6.72 15.10
CA LEU A 133 -32.02 5.45 15.80
C LEU A 133 -32.62 4.33 14.95
N THR A 134 -31.88 3.28 14.76
CA THR A 134 -32.33 2.08 14.08
C THR A 134 -32.22 0.87 15.01
N ASP A 135 -32.92 -0.20 14.69
CA ASP A 135 -32.82 -1.46 15.41
C ASP A 135 -31.54 -2.17 15.00
N ILE A 136 -30.46 -1.90 15.76
CA ILE A 136 -29.14 -2.48 15.54
C ILE A 136 -29.07 -3.82 16.26
N SER A 137 -28.72 -4.85 15.51
CA SER A 137 -28.53 -6.21 16.01
C SER A 137 -27.34 -6.88 15.30
N HIS A 138 -27.04 -8.12 15.65
CA HIS A 138 -26.02 -8.90 14.97
C HIS A 138 -26.30 -9.08 13.46
N THR A 139 -27.59 -9.00 13.03
CA THR A 139 -27.96 -9.06 11.61
C THR A 139 -27.64 -7.78 10.83
N SER A 140 -27.30 -6.69 11.53
CA SER A 140 -26.82 -5.45 10.92
C SER A 140 -25.35 -5.54 10.50
N ILE A 141 -24.64 -6.59 10.96
CA ILE A 141 -23.22 -6.84 10.67
C ILE A 141 -23.13 -7.75 9.45
N PRO A 142 -22.34 -7.40 8.42
CA PRO A 142 -22.20 -8.22 7.21
C PRO A 142 -21.73 -9.65 7.48
N GLU A 143 -22.41 -10.63 6.88
CA GLU A 143 -22.05 -12.05 6.95
C GLU A 143 -20.69 -12.35 6.30
N SER A 144 -20.28 -11.52 5.35
CA SER A 144 -19.02 -11.63 4.64
C SER A 144 -17.78 -11.27 5.47
N TRP A 145 -17.96 -10.81 6.72
CA TRP A 145 -16.84 -10.69 7.64
C TRP A 145 -16.27 -12.04 8.01
N GLU A 146 -14.96 -12.09 8.16
CA GLU A 146 -14.28 -13.25 8.73
C GLU A 146 -14.84 -13.59 10.12
N VAL A 147 -14.98 -14.87 10.42
CA VAL A 147 -15.65 -15.36 11.62
C VAL A 147 -15.19 -14.66 12.90
N ALA A 148 -13.88 -14.48 13.08
CA ALA A 148 -13.35 -13.85 14.26
C ALA A 148 -13.64 -12.33 14.32
N LYS A 149 -13.55 -11.63 13.21
CA LYS A 149 -13.92 -10.21 13.13
C LYS A 149 -15.41 -10.04 13.37
N LYS A 150 -16.26 -10.90 12.80
CA LYS A 150 -17.69 -10.86 13.00
C LYS A 150 -18.07 -11.03 14.46
N ARG A 151 -17.55 -12.03 15.18
CA ARG A 151 -17.78 -12.24 16.62
C ARG A 151 -17.32 -11.04 17.46
N TYR A 152 -16.24 -10.41 17.05
CA TYR A 152 -15.79 -9.15 17.65
C TYR A 152 -16.82 -8.05 17.52
N LEU A 153 -17.29 -7.82 16.30
CA LEU A 153 -18.27 -6.77 16.02
C LEU A 153 -19.60 -7.04 16.71
N GLU A 154 -20.02 -8.32 16.81
CA GLU A 154 -21.19 -8.72 17.57
C GLU A 154 -21.07 -8.33 19.05
N GLN A 155 -19.91 -8.57 19.68
CA GLN A 155 -19.66 -8.14 21.06
C GLN A 155 -19.63 -6.60 21.20
N CYS A 156 -19.05 -5.90 20.24
CA CYS A 156 -19.09 -4.43 20.24
C CYS A 156 -20.53 -3.92 20.08
N CYS A 157 -21.31 -4.54 19.23
CA CYS A 157 -22.73 -4.23 19.03
C CYS A 157 -23.52 -4.37 20.35
N ASP A 158 -23.32 -5.45 21.08
CA ASP A 158 -23.95 -5.68 22.38
C ASP A 158 -23.57 -4.63 23.44
N LEU A 159 -22.33 -4.10 23.35
CA LEU A 159 -21.82 -3.11 24.30
C LEU A 159 -22.24 -1.68 24.00
N TYR A 160 -22.20 -1.30 22.71
CA TYR A 160 -22.34 0.09 22.29
C TYR A 160 -23.66 0.40 21.58
N GLY A 161 -24.34 -0.62 21.02
CA GLY A 161 -25.60 -0.41 20.29
C GLY A 161 -25.45 0.63 19.18
N ASN A 162 -26.39 1.57 19.11
CA ASN A 162 -26.37 2.65 18.10
C ASN A 162 -25.12 3.55 18.17
N SER A 163 -24.43 3.65 19.31
CA SER A 163 -23.21 4.43 19.43
C SER A 163 -22.04 3.83 18.63
N LEU A 164 -22.12 2.54 18.26
CA LEU A 164 -21.12 1.91 17.40
C LEU A 164 -21.21 2.36 15.94
N ALA A 165 -22.38 2.82 15.49
CA ALA A 165 -22.59 3.38 14.16
C ALA A 165 -22.15 4.86 14.10
N THR A 166 -20.91 5.10 14.50
CA THR A 166 -20.29 6.43 14.50
C THR A 166 -19.19 6.50 13.46
N ALA A 167 -19.21 7.54 12.66
CA ALA A 167 -18.20 7.84 11.66
C ALA A 167 -17.27 8.97 12.15
N GLY A 168 -16.02 8.92 11.76
CA GLY A 168 -15.02 9.92 12.16
C GLY A 168 -13.80 9.92 11.26
N ILE A 169 -12.79 10.64 11.67
CA ILE A 169 -11.49 10.70 10.99
C ILE A 169 -10.43 10.14 11.93
N HIS A 170 -9.66 9.19 11.42
CA HIS A 170 -8.47 8.69 12.11
C HIS A 170 -7.22 9.21 11.41
N ILE A 171 -6.27 9.72 12.18
CA ILE A 171 -5.04 10.32 11.67
C ILE A 171 -3.86 9.46 12.09
N ASN A 172 -3.15 8.95 11.10
CA ASN A 172 -1.97 8.11 11.26
C ASN A 172 -0.72 8.95 11.02
N LEU A 173 0.20 8.97 11.98
CA LEU A 173 1.38 9.80 11.97
C LEU A 173 2.66 9.00 12.23
N SER A 174 3.70 9.31 11.47
CA SER A 174 5.05 8.79 11.68
C SER A 174 6.09 9.87 11.42
N LEU A 175 7.36 9.56 11.70
CA LEU A 175 8.51 10.39 11.38
C LEU A 175 9.40 9.66 10.36
N PRO A 176 10.25 10.39 9.60
CA PRO A 176 11.10 9.78 8.59
C PRO A 176 12.07 8.75 9.17
N ASP A 177 12.13 7.55 8.59
CA ASP A 177 13.07 6.50 9.01
C ASP A 177 14.53 6.94 9.05
N PRO A 178 15.05 7.74 8.11
CA PRO A 178 16.40 8.27 8.19
C PRO A 178 16.68 9.08 9.46
N LEU A 179 15.69 9.79 10.00
CA LEU A 179 15.83 10.54 11.25
C LEU A 179 16.16 9.60 12.42
N PHE A 180 15.41 8.52 12.55
CA PHE A 180 15.66 7.48 13.57
C PHE A 180 17.00 6.77 13.36
N ALA A 181 17.32 6.43 12.13
CA ALA A 181 18.57 5.76 11.81
C ALA A 181 19.78 6.62 12.16
N TRP A 182 19.77 7.91 11.86
CA TRP A 182 20.84 8.82 12.21
C TRP A 182 21.01 8.97 13.73
N ASP A 183 19.90 9.13 14.46
CA ASP A 183 19.98 9.27 15.92
C ASP A 183 20.40 7.96 16.60
N PHE A 184 19.90 6.82 16.12
CA PHE A 184 20.31 5.52 16.60
C PHE A 184 21.84 5.29 16.43
N MET A 185 22.39 5.69 15.29
CA MET A 185 23.83 5.55 15.02
C MET A 185 24.70 6.46 15.91
N HIS A 186 24.14 7.55 16.45
CA HIS A 186 24.82 8.46 17.37
C HIS A 186 24.64 8.09 18.85
N LEU A 187 23.85 7.07 19.16
CA LEU A 187 23.75 6.56 20.53
C LEU A 187 25.13 6.05 21.00
N PRO A 188 25.40 6.16 22.32
CA PRO A 188 26.56 5.52 22.93
C PRO A 188 26.67 4.03 22.55
N GLN A 189 27.85 3.53 22.30
CA GLN A 189 28.07 2.15 21.85
C GLN A 189 27.45 1.10 22.77
N ASN A 190 27.47 1.32 24.08
CA ASN A 190 26.87 0.44 25.08
C ASN A 190 25.32 0.39 24.98
N GLU A 191 24.66 1.48 24.55
CA GLU A 191 23.23 1.52 24.33
C GLU A 191 22.87 0.87 23.00
N ARG A 192 23.61 1.23 21.94
CA ARG A 192 23.40 0.71 20.58
C ARG A 192 23.63 -0.79 20.48
N SER A 193 24.63 -1.36 21.20
CA SER A 193 24.89 -2.80 21.19
C SER A 193 23.82 -3.65 21.86
N ASN A 194 22.93 -3.03 22.65
CA ASN A 194 21.85 -3.72 23.36
C ASN A 194 20.44 -3.45 22.81
N LYS A 195 20.33 -2.70 21.69
CA LYS A 195 19.05 -2.36 21.06
C LYS A 195 19.14 -2.58 19.56
N HIS A 196 17.97 -2.84 18.94
CA HIS A 196 17.78 -2.76 17.49
C HIS A 196 17.11 -1.44 17.13
N LEU A 197 17.28 -0.98 15.89
CA LEU A 197 16.66 0.25 15.39
C LEU A 197 15.13 0.20 15.56
N ASP A 198 14.49 -0.94 15.27
CA ASP A 198 13.05 -1.09 15.42
C ASP A 198 12.58 -0.96 16.88
N GLN A 199 13.38 -1.45 17.84
CA GLN A 199 13.08 -1.22 19.25
C GLN A 199 13.22 0.27 19.61
N PHE A 200 14.25 0.95 19.12
CA PHE A 200 14.43 2.40 19.31
C PHE A 200 13.24 3.20 18.79
N LYS A 201 12.76 2.89 17.57
CA LYS A 201 11.54 3.46 16.99
C LYS A 201 10.32 3.19 17.86
N SER A 202 10.13 1.94 18.28
CA SER A 202 8.99 1.54 19.10
C SER A 202 8.97 2.24 20.47
N GLU A 203 10.11 2.40 21.11
CA GLU A 203 10.24 3.16 22.38
C GLU A 203 9.84 4.63 22.20
N PHE A 204 10.18 5.23 21.06
CA PHE A 204 9.72 6.58 20.73
C PHE A 204 8.19 6.64 20.57
N TYR A 205 7.57 5.74 19.78
CA TYR A 205 6.12 5.80 19.56
C TYR A 205 5.32 5.51 20.84
N ILE A 206 5.83 4.69 21.73
CA ILE A 206 5.27 4.52 23.09
C ILE A 206 5.34 5.84 23.87
N THR A 207 6.49 6.53 23.80
CA THR A 207 6.66 7.85 24.43
C THR A 207 5.71 8.88 23.79
N ALA A 208 5.61 8.88 22.47
CA ALA A 208 4.71 9.77 21.74
C ALA A 208 3.24 9.55 22.14
N SER A 209 2.80 8.30 22.26
CA SER A 209 1.43 8.00 22.73
C SER A 209 1.17 8.52 24.13
N ARG A 210 2.14 8.37 25.05
CA ARG A 210 2.05 8.97 26.40
C ARG A 210 1.91 10.49 26.32
N CYS A 211 2.73 11.16 25.53
CA CYS A 211 2.76 12.61 25.42
C CYS A 211 1.54 13.16 24.67
N LEU A 212 0.99 12.45 23.71
CA LEU A 212 -0.19 12.88 22.96
C LEU A 212 -1.50 12.68 23.74
N ARG A 213 -1.51 11.78 24.73
CA ARG A 213 -2.72 11.48 25.51
C ARG A 213 -3.37 12.71 26.16
N PRO A 214 -2.64 13.63 26.80
CA PRO A 214 -3.19 14.86 27.38
C PRO A 214 -3.78 15.83 26.35
N PHE A 215 -3.36 15.78 25.09
CA PHE A 215 -3.88 16.63 24.02
C PHE A 215 -5.19 16.11 23.40
N ALA A 216 -5.67 14.95 23.77
CA ALA A 216 -6.91 14.40 23.24
C ALA A 216 -8.10 15.35 23.38
N SER A 217 -8.24 15.99 24.55
CA SER A 217 -9.27 17.00 24.77
C SER A 217 -9.15 18.19 23.82
N LEU A 218 -7.92 18.60 23.50
CA LEU A 218 -7.66 19.67 22.52
C LEU A 218 -8.04 19.22 21.10
N PHE A 219 -7.68 17.98 20.73
CA PHE A 219 -8.05 17.42 19.42
C PHE A 219 -9.56 17.33 19.26
N ILE A 220 -10.28 16.88 20.28
CA ILE A 220 -11.75 16.86 20.31
C ILE A 220 -12.32 18.28 20.16
N ALA A 221 -11.85 19.25 20.95
CA ALA A 221 -12.37 20.61 20.94
C ALA A 221 -12.15 21.33 19.59
N THR A 222 -11.00 21.13 18.98
CA THR A 222 -10.64 21.78 17.70
C THR A 222 -11.32 21.12 16.49
N SER A 223 -11.58 19.81 16.54
CA SER A 223 -12.23 19.07 15.47
C SER A 223 -13.74 18.84 15.68
N ALA A 224 -14.34 19.36 16.73
CA ALA A 224 -15.76 19.15 16.99
C ALA A 224 -16.65 19.67 15.85
N SER A 225 -17.52 18.79 15.34
CA SER A 225 -18.45 19.09 14.23
C SER A 225 -19.80 18.38 14.35
N THR A 226 -20.01 17.59 15.39
CA THR A 226 -21.16 16.68 15.52
C THR A 226 -22.11 17.07 16.66
N PRO A 227 -22.82 18.23 16.61
CA PRO A 227 -23.74 18.64 17.67
C PRO A 227 -25.12 17.99 17.58
N LEU A 228 -25.36 17.11 16.61
CA LEU A 228 -26.63 16.47 16.35
C LEU A 228 -26.70 15.09 17.03
N GLN A 229 -27.84 14.79 17.63
CA GLN A 229 -28.09 13.51 18.32
C GLN A 229 -29.45 12.94 17.98
N ALA A 230 -29.50 11.65 17.63
CA ALA A 230 -30.75 10.91 17.53
C ALA A 230 -31.35 10.64 18.91
N GLN A 231 -32.64 10.92 19.12
CA GLN A 231 -33.39 10.67 20.34
C GLN A 231 -34.78 10.10 20.06
N ILE A 232 -35.37 9.39 21.04
CA ILE A 232 -36.76 9.00 20.97
C ILE A 232 -37.58 10.07 21.70
N ARG A 233 -38.52 10.70 20.98
CA ARG A 233 -39.51 11.62 21.53
C ARG A 233 -40.91 11.22 21.02
N ASP A 234 -41.83 11.07 21.93
CA ASP A 234 -43.21 10.63 21.65
C ASP A 234 -43.23 9.32 20.81
N GLY A 235 -42.29 8.40 21.09
CA GLY A 235 -42.19 7.10 20.42
C GLY A 235 -41.63 7.15 19.00
N LYS A 236 -41.11 8.30 18.54
CA LYS A 236 -40.47 8.48 17.24
C LYS A 236 -39.00 8.83 17.38
N SER A 237 -38.19 8.35 16.44
CA SER A 237 -36.82 8.79 16.32
C SER A 237 -36.78 10.18 15.71
N VAL A 238 -36.13 11.13 16.38
CA VAL A 238 -35.94 12.51 15.92
C VAL A 238 -34.50 12.91 16.08
N ILE A 239 -34.04 13.87 15.29
CA ILE A 239 -32.74 14.48 15.44
C ILE A 239 -32.89 15.77 16.23
N VAL A 240 -32.09 15.89 17.28
CA VAL A 240 -32.07 17.10 18.09
C VAL A 240 -30.72 17.81 17.96
N LEU A 241 -30.77 19.12 17.90
CA LEU A 241 -29.61 19.98 18.09
C LEU A 241 -29.30 20.03 19.58
N THR A 242 -28.13 19.52 19.96
CA THR A 242 -27.65 19.54 21.34
C THR A 242 -26.78 20.76 21.62
N ASP A 243 -26.54 21.02 22.90
CA ASP A 243 -25.52 21.98 23.31
C ASP A 243 -24.11 21.38 23.34
N PHE A 244 -23.98 20.08 23.00
CA PHE A 244 -22.69 19.40 22.95
C PHE A 244 -21.89 19.76 21.69
N ALA A 245 -20.58 19.89 21.84
CA ALA A 245 -19.69 20.16 20.72
C ALA A 245 -19.44 18.92 19.86
N SER A 246 -19.19 17.77 20.50
CA SER A 246 -18.99 16.48 19.81
C SER A 246 -19.80 15.38 20.50
N VAL A 247 -20.98 15.07 19.95
CA VAL A 247 -21.80 13.94 20.40
C VAL A 247 -21.06 12.62 20.17
N ARG A 248 -20.29 12.51 19.10
CA ARG A 248 -19.49 11.32 18.77
C ARG A 248 -18.56 10.93 19.91
N ASN A 249 -17.71 11.86 20.34
CA ASN A 249 -16.75 11.58 21.41
C ASN A 249 -17.41 11.41 22.80
N LEU A 250 -18.57 12.02 23.01
CA LEU A 250 -19.30 11.86 24.26
C LEU A 250 -19.99 10.49 24.37
N THR A 251 -20.50 9.94 23.26
CA THR A 251 -21.26 8.68 23.24
C THR A 251 -20.41 7.44 23.07
N PHE A 252 -19.15 7.60 22.65
CA PHE A 252 -18.22 6.49 22.43
C PHE A 252 -16.88 6.70 23.16
N PRO A 253 -16.89 6.70 24.51
CA PRO A 253 -15.68 6.95 25.30
C PRO A 253 -14.75 5.73 25.33
N ASN A 254 -13.46 5.97 25.54
CA ASN A 254 -12.49 4.91 25.78
C ASN A 254 -12.87 4.05 27.01
N PRO A 255 -12.74 2.71 26.92
CA PRO A 255 -12.80 1.86 28.12
C PRO A 255 -11.73 2.25 29.15
N ILE A 256 -12.09 2.25 30.42
CA ILE A 256 -11.20 2.67 31.53
C ILE A 256 -9.93 1.81 31.56
N ASP A 257 -10.05 0.51 31.33
CA ASP A 257 -8.92 -0.41 31.41
C ASP A 257 -7.88 -0.24 30.31
N LEU A 258 -8.19 0.47 29.22
CA LEU A 258 -7.23 0.82 28.18
C LEU A 258 -6.33 2.01 28.58
N ASP A 259 -6.72 2.76 29.61
CA ASP A 259 -5.92 3.85 30.18
C ASP A 259 -5.19 3.36 31.45
N GLN A 260 -4.25 2.46 31.30
CA GLN A 260 -3.48 1.94 32.43
C GLN A 260 -2.23 2.81 32.70
N PRO A 261 -1.93 3.15 33.96
CA PRO A 261 -0.82 4.03 34.34
C PRO A 261 0.55 3.62 33.74
N ASN A 262 0.74 2.33 33.57
CA ASN A 262 2.01 1.80 33.09
C ASN A 262 2.04 1.51 31.60
N LEU A 263 0.91 1.62 30.88
CA LEU A 263 0.78 1.16 29.50
C LEU A 263 1.82 1.80 28.58
N TYR A 264 1.99 3.11 28.66
CA TYR A 264 2.92 3.86 27.81
C TYR A 264 4.20 4.32 28.54
N ARG A 265 4.61 3.66 29.62
CA ARG A 265 5.82 4.02 30.38
C ARG A 265 7.10 3.56 29.68
N SER A 266 7.12 2.34 29.19
CA SER A 266 8.23 1.75 28.47
C SER A 266 7.77 0.63 27.54
N TYR A 267 8.62 0.21 26.60
CA TYR A 267 8.34 -0.95 25.74
C TYR A 267 8.07 -2.23 26.55
N LYS A 268 8.83 -2.45 27.62
CA LYS A 268 8.63 -3.60 28.51
C LYS A 268 7.28 -3.54 29.24
N ASP A 269 6.94 -2.37 29.77
CA ASP A 269 5.68 -2.18 30.48
C ASP A 269 4.48 -2.25 29.54
N TYR A 270 4.60 -1.68 28.33
CA TYR A 270 3.57 -1.80 27.30
C TYR A 270 3.22 -3.27 27.01
N LYS A 271 4.24 -4.12 26.81
CA LYS A 271 4.04 -5.56 26.60
C LYS A 271 3.41 -6.24 27.83
N ALA A 272 3.89 -5.93 29.03
CA ALA A 272 3.40 -6.55 30.27
C ALA A 272 1.94 -6.16 30.57
N VAL A 273 1.59 -4.88 30.42
CA VAL A 273 0.21 -4.40 30.64
C VAL A 273 -0.72 -4.93 29.57
N SER A 274 -0.28 -4.95 28.30
CA SER A 274 -1.06 -5.53 27.21
C SER A 274 -1.37 -7.00 27.46
N TYR A 275 -0.38 -7.75 27.92
CA TYR A 275 -0.54 -9.16 28.29
C TYR A 275 -1.52 -9.35 29.46
N ASP A 276 -1.39 -8.53 30.52
CA ASP A 276 -2.31 -8.55 31.67
C ASP A 276 -3.76 -8.25 31.24
N LEU A 277 -3.95 -7.24 30.37
CA LEU A 277 -5.27 -6.90 29.84
C LEU A 277 -5.90 -8.04 29.03
N VAL A 278 -5.10 -8.78 28.26
CA VAL A 278 -5.59 -9.97 27.53
C VAL A 278 -6.04 -11.06 28.51
N ASN A 279 -5.27 -11.31 29.55
CA ASN A 279 -5.55 -12.38 30.51
C ASN A 279 -6.79 -12.09 31.36
N ARG A 280 -6.86 -10.93 32.00
CA ARG A 280 -7.96 -10.58 32.91
C ARG A 280 -9.19 -10.01 32.22
N GLY A 281 -9.08 -9.60 31.01
CA GLY A 281 -10.12 -8.86 30.27
C GLY A 281 -10.16 -7.37 30.61
N ILE A 282 -10.85 -6.63 29.74
CA ILE A 282 -11.07 -5.19 29.86
C ILE A 282 -12.43 -4.97 30.50
N ARG A 283 -12.50 -4.14 31.56
CA ARG A 283 -13.77 -3.79 32.19
C ARG A 283 -14.52 -2.78 31.33
N PHE A 284 -15.78 -3.10 31.10
CA PHE A 284 -16.74 -2.20 30.48
C PHE A 284 -18.01 -2.14 31.34
N GLY A 285 -18.24 -1.03 32.02
CA GLY A 285 -19.28 -0.94 33.04
C GLY A 285 -19.06 -1.97 34.16
N ASN A 286 -20.04 -2.83 34.41
CA ASN A 286 -19.97 -3.90 35.40
C ASN A 286 -19.47 -5.24 34.86
N ASN A 287 -19.17 -5.33 33.57
CA ASN A 287 -18.78 -6.56 32.89
C ASN A 287 -17.29 -6.56 32.54
N ASN A 288 -16.64 -7.70 32.71
CA ASN A 288 -15.32 -7.93 32.19
C ASN A 288 -15.43 -8.36 30.71
N TRP A 289 -14.69 -7.68 29.87
CA TRP A 289 -14.65 -7.91 28.45
C TRP A 289 -13.22 -8.26 28.02
N THR A 290 -13.02 -9.47 27.55
CA THR A 290 -11.71 -9.91 27.10
C THR A 290 -11.47 -9.45 25.67
N PRO A 291 -10.23 -9.11 25.32
CA PRO A 291 -9.90 -8.80 23.94
C PRO A 291 -10.43 -9.87 23.02
N ILE A 292 -11.20 -9.41 22.11
CA ILE A 292 -12.22 -10.07 21.37
C ILE A 292 -11.77 -11.30 20.64
N ARG A 293 -10.58 -11.24 20.06
CA ARG A 293 -10.10 -12.34 19.22
C ARG A 293 -9.72 -13.56 20.03
N ALA A 294 -9.18 -13.38 21.23
CA ALA A 294 -8.97 -14.48 22.16
C ALA A 294 -10.29 -15.16 22.52
N ARG A 295 -11.34 -14.39 22.82
CA ARG A 295 -12.68 -14.93 23.10
C ARG A 295 -13.37 -15.55 21.90
N SER A 296 -13.16 -14.99 20.70
CA SER A 296 -13.79 -15.50 19.48
C SER A 296 -13.48 -16.96 19.21
N PHE A 297 -12.35 -17.44 19.69
CA PHE A 297 -11.92 -18.83 19.56
C PHE A 297 -12.28 -19.66 20.79
N ALA A 298 -12.90 -19.08 21.81
CA ALA A 298 -13.20 -19.74 23.09
C ALA A 298 -11.98 -20.43 23.73
N GLU A 299 -10.77 -19.88 23.48
CA GLU A 299 -9.51 -20.46 23.93
C GLU A 299 -8.94 -19.65 25.10
N PRO A 300 -8.38 -20.29 26.12
CA PRO A 300 -7.62 -19.62 27.15
C PRO A 300 -6.40 -18.91 26.57
N VAL A 301 -6.08 -17.74 27.10
CA VAL A 301 -4.94 -16.94 26.63
C VAL A 301 -3.62 -17.68 26.78
N GLU A 302 -3.46 -18.46 27.85
CA GLU A 302 -2.28 -19.30 28.10
C GLU A 302 -2.04 -20.28 26.95
N ARG A 303 -3.12 -20.81 26.37
CA ARG A 303 -3.03 -21.71 25.21
C ARG A 303 -2.59 -21.00 23.94
N LEU A 304 -3.04 -19.78 23.72
CA LEU A 304 -2.57 -18.93 22.62
C LEU A 304 -1.08 -18.65 22.72
N ILE A 305 -0.59 -18.38 23.94
CA ILE A 305 0.83 -18.08 24.19
C ILE A 305 1.72 -19.30 24.01
N SER A 306 1.24 -20.48 24.38
CA SER A 306 1.96 -21.74 24.26
C SER A 306 1.85 -22.40 22.87
N ALA A 307 0.96 -21.89 22.01
CA ALA A 307 0.74 -22.46 20.69
C ALA A 307 1.92 -22.21 19.75
N THR A 308 2.19 -23.17 18.88
CA THR A 308 3.13 -23.01 17.77
C THR A 308 2.56 -22.06 16.71
N GLY A 309 3.41 -21.51 15.83
CA GLY A 309 2.97 -20.58 14.78
C GLY A 309 1.80 -21.09 13.94
N GLU A 310 1.75 -22.41 13.63
CA GLU A 310 0.65 -22.99 12.86
C GLU A 310 -0.63 -23.16 13.69
N GLN A 311 -0.50 -23.55 14.95
CA GLN A 311 -1.64 -23.61 15.87
C GLN A 311 -2.25 -22.23 16.07
N LEU A 312 -1.42 -21.19 16.14
CA LEU A 312 -1.88 -19.81 16.23
C LEU A 312 -2.59 -19.37 14.95
N LYS A 313 -2.06 -19.73 13.78
CA LYS A 313 -2.71 -19.49 12.50
C LYS A 313 -4.10 -20.15 12.44
N ASN A 314 -4.24 -21.35 12.95
CA ASN A 314 -5.52 -22.06 13.03
C ASN A 314 -6.47 -21.47 14.08
N LEU A 315 -5.95 -20.94 15.19
CA LEU A 315 -6.73 -20.24 16.21
C LEU A 315 -7.25 -18.89 15.73
N TYR A 316 -6.53 -18.24 14.82
CA TYR A 316 -6.92 -17.01 14.15
C TYR A 316 -7.51 -17.26 12.75
N THR A 317 -8.04 -18.44 12.48
CA THR A 317 -8.65 -18.75 11.20
C THR A 317 -9.68 -17.72 10.81
N GLY A 318 -9.56 -17.23 9.63
CA GLY A 318 -10.32 -16.13 9.16
C GLY A 318 -9.39 -15.00 8.70
N GLY A 319 -8.08 -15.27 8.53
CA GLY A 319 -7.14 -14.38 7.87
C GLY A 319 -6.91 -13.03 8.56
N LEU A 320 -7.33 -12.91 9.81
CA LEU A 320 -7.32 -11.62 10.51
C LEU A 320 -5.91 -11.11 10.80
N TYR A 321 -4.92 -11.99 10.90
CA TYR A 321 -3.50 -11.66 11.02
C TYR A 321 -2.66 -12.77 10.44
N SER A 322 -1.74 -12.41 9.57
CA SER A 322 -0.55 -13.22 9.44
C SER A 322 0.21 -13.07 10.76
N ILE A 323 0.36 -14.16 11.48
CA ILE A 323 1.16 -14.19 12.72
C ILE A 323 2.63 -14.26 12.31
N GLY A 324 3.08 -13.75 11.25
CA GLY A 324 4.47 -13.70 10.81
C GLY A 324 5.48 -14.21 11.84
N GLU A 325 6.57 -13.51 12.00
CA GLU A 325 7.62 -13.80 12.99
C GLU A 325 7.33 -13.25 14.41
N SER A 326 6.15 -12.67 14.65
CA SER A 326 5.83 -12.09 15.95
C SER A 326 5.49 -13.16 16.98
N THR A 327 5.92 -12.95 18.23
CA THR A 327 5.55 -13.82 19.34
C THR A 327 4.05 -13.73 19.62
N PRO A 328 3.41 -14.77 20.21
CA PRO A 328 2.01 -14.73 20.60
C PRO A 328 1.67 -13.53 21.52
N ALA A 329 2.57 -13.17 22.43
CA ALA A 329 2.40 -12.02 23.32
C ALA A 329 2.40 -10.69 22.54
N GLU A 330 3.22 -10.55 21.52
CA GLU A 330 3.26 -9.37 20.65
C GLU A 330 2.00 -9.26 19.79
N GLU A 331 1.50 -10.37 19.30
CA GLU A 331 0.23 -10.41 18.56
C GLU A 331 -0.95 -10.03 19.45
N LEU A 332 -1.01 -10.55 20.66
CA LEU A 332 -2.04 -10.18 21.63
C LEU A 332 -1.94 -8.70 22.03
N ALA A 333 -0.73 -8.16 22.18
CA ALA A 333 -0.52 -6.74 22.42
C ALA A 333 -1.08 -5.88 21.28
N ARG A 334 -0.83 -6.25 20.03
CA ARG A 334 -1.42 -5.56 18.87
C ARG A 334 -2.94 -5.59 18.81
N GLN A 335 -3.57 -6.63 19.39
CA GLN A 335 -5.03 -6.71 19.50
C GLN A 335 -5.58 -5.65 20.46
N ILE A 336 -4.87 -5.39 21.54
CA ILE A 336 -5.26 -4.37 22.53
C ILE A 336 -5.08 -2.97 21.94
N GLU A 337 -4.04 -2.74 21.17
CA GLU A 337 -3.83 -1.47 20.45
C GLU A 337 -5.04 -1.08 19.62
N LYS A 338 -5.62 -2.04 18.91
CA LYS A 338 -6.79 -1.81 18.05
C LYS A 338 -8.06 -1.45 18.79
N GLN A 339 -8.06 -1.57 20.11
CA GLN A 339 -9.19 -1.23 20.96
C GLN A 339 -9.00 0.11 21.69
N ASN A 340 -7.84 0.72 21.57
CA ASN A 340 -7.60 2.05 22.08
C ASN A 340 -8.22 3.09 21.14
N LEU A 341 -9.21 3.83 21.62
CA LEU A 341 -9.99 4.77 20.81
C LEU A 341 -9.32 6.13 20.62
N LEU A 342 -8.26 6.42 21.36
CA LEU A 342 -7.62 7.73 21.30
C LEU A 342 -6.37 7.74 20.46
N ALA A 343 -5.38 6.98 20.90
CA ALA A 343 -4.11 6.86 20.18
C ALA A 343 -3.62 5.43 20.31
N ARG A 344 -3.29 4.81 19.22
CA ARG A 344 -2.74 3.47 19.20
C ARG A 344 -1.36 3.45 18.54
N ILE A 345 -0.53 2.55 19.07
CA ILE A 345 0.79 2.29 18.52
C ILE A 345 0.68 1.12 17.55
N ASN A 346 1.11 1.34 16.31
CA ASN A 346 1.33 0.24 15.40
C ASN A 346 2.84 -0.07 15.35
N LEU A 347 3.28 -0.98 16.19
CA LEU A 347 4.70 -1.29 16.35
C LEU A 347 5.32 -1.86 15.06
N SER A 348 4.55 -2.60 14.27
CA SER A 348 5.05 -3.17 13.02
C SER A 348 5.19 -2.14 11.90
N MET A 349 4.42 -1.05 11.95
CA MET A 349 4.48 0.03 10.95
C MET A 349 5.14 1.30 11.48
N GLY A 350 5.50 1.36 12.77
CA GLY A 350 6.17 2.52 13.37
C GLY A 350 5.33 3.80 13.25
N ARG A 351 4.10 3.79 13.74
CA ARG A 351 3.19 4.95 13.67
C ARG A 351 2.33 5.09 14.93
N VAL A 352 1.81 6.28 15.14
CA VAL A 352 0.72 6.58 16.08
C VAL A 352 -0.54 6.86 15.29
N GLU A 353 -1.66 6.33 15.74
CA GLU A 353 -2.99 6.60 15.20
C GLU A 353 -3.82 7.37 16.22
N ILE A 354 -4.37 8.52 15.81
CA ILE A 354 -5.23 9.39 16.62
C ILE A 354 -6.65 9.30 16.06
N ARG A 355 -7.61 8.95 16.91
CA ARG A 355 -8.99 8.58 16.51
C ARG A 355 -10.07 9.54 17.06
N THR A 356 -9.68 10.73 17.48
CA THR A 356 -10.59 11.67 18.16
C THR A 356 -11.33 12.63 17.24
N ASP A 357 -10.94 12.74 15.97
CA ASP A 357 -11.47 13.79 15.11
C ASP A 357 -12.85 13.45 14.57
N ASP A 358 -13.76 14.42 14.68
CA ASP A 358 -15.02 14.38 13.96
C ASP A 358 -14.80 14.58 12.45
N GLY A 359 -15.77 14.26 11.62
CA GLY A 359 -15.72 14.47 10.17
C GLY A 359 -16.40 15.77 9.72
N GLY A 360 -16.41 16.01 8.41
CA GLY A 360 -17.21 17.08 7.81
C GLY A 360 -16.61 18.50 7.85
N HIS A 361 -15.32 18.63 8.15
CA HIS A 361 -14.63 19.92 8.23
C HIS A 361 -14.40 20.59 6.86
N SER A 362 -14.06 21.88 6.89
CA SER A 362 -13.45 22.57 5.75
C SER A 362 -12.07 22.00 5.44
N LEU A 363 -11.63 22.17 4.20
CA LEU A 363 -10.30 21.69 3.77
C LEU A 363 -9.17 22.29 4.63
N ASP A 364 -9.25 23.60 4.92
CA ASP A 364 -8.24 24.30 5.71
C ASP A 364 -8.21 23.82 7.16
N LEU A 365 -9.35 23.48 7.75
CA LEU A 365 -9.40 22.95 9.11
C LEU A 365 -8.83 21.52 9.19
N ASP A 366 -9.13 20.66 8.22
CA ASP A 366 -8.49 19.33 8.15
C ASP A 366 -6.97 19.46 8.03
N ILE A 367 -6.46 20.35 7.18
CA ILE A 367 -5.02 20.62 7.08
C ILE A 367 -4.47 21.10 8.44
N ALA A 368 -5.15 22.02 9.11
CA ALA A 368 -4.71 22.58 10.38
C ALA A 368 -4.64 21.53 11.50
N THR A 369 -5.64 20.65 11.59
CA THR A 369 -5.70 19.60 12.63
C THR A 369 -4.65 18.51 12.42
N VAL A 370 -4.38 18.11 11.17
CA VAL A 370 -3.31 17.17 10.85
C VAL A 370 -1.95 17.81 11.10
N THR A 371 -1.76 19.09 10.71
CA THR A 371 -0.51 19.82 10.90
C THR A 371 -0.17 20.01 12.38
N LEU A 372 -1.15 20.37 13.22
CA LEU A 372 -1.00 20.45 14.68
C LEU A 372 -0.44 19.16 15.26
N LYS A 373 -1.08 18.03 14.95
CA LYS A 373 -0.69 16.73 15.49
C LYS A 373 0.68 16.28 15.00
N HIS A 374 0.99 16.53 13.74
CA HIS A 374 2.29 16.21 13.15
C HIS A 374 3.42 17.05 13.79
N LEU A 375 3.21 18.35 13.98
CA LEU A 375 4.18 19.23 14.64
C LEU A 375 4.35 18.89 16.12
N LEU A 376 3.28 18.51 16.84
CA LEU A 376 3.39 18.00 18.21
C LEU A 376 4.23 16.71 18.27
N LEU A 377 4.03 15.77 17.33
CA LEU A 377 4.85 14.56 17.24
C LEU A 377 6.33 14.89 17.02
N MET A 378 6.64 15.85 16.13
CA MET A 378 8.01 16.32 15.92
C MET A 378 8.58 17.00 17.17
N ARG A 379 7.81 17.83 17.85
CA ARG A 379 8.21 18.52 19.07
C ARG A 379 8.55 17.56 20.20
N ILE A 380 7.75 16.48 20.36
CA ILE A 380 7.99 15.40 21.30
C ILE A 380 9.31 14.66 20.96
N TYR A 381 9.60 14.45 19.68
CA TYR A 381 10.84 13.79 19.26
C TYR A 381 12.06 14.68 19.49
N ALA A 382 11.92 15.96 19.15
CA ALA A 382 13.03 16.92 19.17
C ALA A 382 13.53 17.27 20.57
N ASP A 383 12.65 17.22 21.58
CA ASP A 383 12.95 17.67 22.93
C ASP A 383 12.62 16.63 23.98
N SER A 384 13.65 15.95 24.45
CA SER A 384 13.53 14.93 25.50
C SER A 384 13.06 15.49 26.84
N ASP A 385 13.33 16.77 27.17
CA ASP A 385 12.84 17.43 28.40
C ASP A 385 11.35 17.69 28.28
N PHE A 386 10.90 18.17 27.11
CA PHE A 386 9.48 18.30 26.80
C PHE A 386 8.78 16.95 26.93
N ALA A 387 9.29 15.90 26.30
CA ALA A 387 8.72 14.54 26.39
C ALA A 387 8.69 13.99 27.82
N ARG A 388 9.71 14.27 28.65
CA ARG A 388 9.76 13.88 30.06
C ARG A 388 8.79 14.64 30.96
N SER A 389 8.32 15.83 30.56
CA SER A 389 7.33 16.60 31.31
C SER A 389 5.98 15.90 31.35
N PHE A 390 5.70 14.98 30.42
CA PHE A 390 4.45 14.25 30.36
C PHE A 390 4.52 12.99 31.25
N ARG A 391 3.80 13.06 32.35
CA ARG A 391 3.58 11.91 33.22
C ARG A 391 2.36 11.13 32.73
N TYR A 392 2.24 9.90 33.19
CA TYR A 392 1.11 9.03 32.85
C TYR A 392 0.75 8.18 34.07
N ASP A 393 0.50 8.85 35.19
CA ASP A 393 0.01 8.23 36.40
C ASP A 393 -1.54 8.22 36.45
N ALA A 394 -2.11 7.66 37.49
CA ALA A 394 -3.55 7.54 37.61
C ALA A 394 -4.29 8.90 37.67
N GLU A 395 -3.65 9.91 38.26
CA GLU A 395 -4.23 11.26 38.38
C GLU A 395 -4.19 11.96 37.00
N ASP A 396 -3.09 11.85 36.26
CA ASP A 396 -2.96 12.41 34.92
C ASP A 396 -3.97 11.79 33.94
N ILE A 397 -4.18 10.46 34.04
CA ILE A 397 -5.17 9.74 33.22
C ILE A 397 -6.59 10.20 33.61
N SER A 398 -6.90 10.28 34.89
CA SER A 398 -8.22 10.75 35.37
C SER A 398 -8.51 12.17 34.87
N ARG A 399 -7.50 13.05 34.91
CA ARG A 399 -7.57 14.43 34.39
C ARG A 399 -7.80 14.43 32.88
N ALA A 400 -7.04 13.66 32.10
CA ALA A 400 -7.20 13.59 30.67
C ALA A 400 -8.62 13.14 30.29
N ARG A 401 -9.16 12.09 30.94
CA ARG A 401 -10.53 11.61 30.71
C ARG A 401 -11.60 12.64 31.06
N LYS A 402 -11.43 13.36 32.19
CA LYS A 402 -12.32 14.45 32.58
C LYS A 402 -12.30 15.56 31.54
N ASN A 403 -11.11 15.96 31.08
CA ASN A 403 -10.94 17.00 30.07
C ASN A 403 -11.56 16.61 28.72
N GLU A 404 -11.48 15.34 28.32
CA GLU A 404 -12.12 14.85 27.09
C GLU A 404 -13.66 14.97 27.16
N ILE A 405 -14.26 14.63 28.30
CA ILE A 405 -15.70 14.79 28.50
C ILE A 405 -16.09 16.27 28.44
N LEU A 406 -15.32 17.15 29.07
CA LEU A 406 -15.56 18.60 29.02
C LEU A 406 -15.41 19.15 27.61
N ALA A 407 -14.36 18.75 26.91
CA ALA A 407 -14.15 19.12 25.51
C ALA A 407 -15.28 18.63 24.58
N SER A 408 -15.78 17.40 24.80
CA SER A 408 -16.91 16.86 24.03
C SER A 408 -18.20 17.63 24.26
N LYS A 409 -18.39 18.15 25.48
CA LYS A 409 -19.57 18.98 25.84
C LYS A 409 -19.43 20.41 25.38
N ASP A 410 -18.39 21.09 25.83
CA ASP A 410 -18.28 22.53 25.76
C ASP A 410 -17.31 23.02 24.66
N GLY A 411 -16.62 22.08 23.95
CA GLY A 411 -15.72 22.39 22.86
C GLY A 411 -14.59 23.35 23.26
N LEU A 412 -14.46 24.43 22.52
CA LEU A 412 -13.44 25.48 22.76
C LEU A 412 -13.71 26.33 23.99
N ASP A 413 -14.94 26.31 24.51
CA ASP A 413 -15.33 27.07 25.70
C ASP A 413 -15.20 26.22 26.98
N ALA A 414 -14.67 25.00 26.88
CA ALA A 414 -14.46 24.13 28.02
C ALA A 414 -13.46 24.71 29.02
N GLU A 415 -13.83 24.66 30.31
CA GLU A 415 -12.92 24.89 31.43
C GLU A 415 -12.33 23.55 31.87
N ILE A 416 -11.05 23.37 31.64
CA ILE A 416 -10.32 22.12 31.87
C ILE A 416 -9.29 22.25 32.97
N GLU A 417 -8.77 21.11 33.43
CA GLU A 417 -7.58 21.09 34.28
C GLU A 417 -6.33 21.01 33.37
N ASN A 418 -5.44 21.99 33.50
CA ASN A 418 -4.20 22.02 32.71
C ASN A 418 -3.43 20.70 32.90
N PRO A 419 -3.09 19.99 31.82
CA PRO A 419 -2.46 18.68 31.90
C PRO A 419 -1.13 18.65 32.69
N PHE A 420 -0.40 19.76 32.74
CA PHE A 420 0.92 19.85 33.37
C PHE A 420 0.89 20.38 34.80
N THR A 421 0.01 21.31 35.09
CA THR A 421 -0.02 22.02 36.37
C THR A 421 -1.17 21.61 37.26
N ALA A 422 -2.14 20.88 36.76
CA ALA A 422 -3.41 20.50 37.40
C ALA A 422 -4.24 21.72 37.84
N LYS A 423 -3.97 22.93 37.34
CA LYS A 423 -4.72 24.14 37.63
C LYS A 423 -5.83 24.34 36.60
N PRO A 424 -6.94 24.99 36.96
CA PRO A 424 -7.95 25.36 35.97
C PRO A 424 -7.36 26.21 34.86
N THR A 425 -7.78 25.96 33.63
CA THR A 425 -7.41 26.72 32.42
C THR A 425 -8.53 26.60 31.40
N SER A 426 -8.68 27.60 30.54
CA SER A 426 -9.61 27.48 29.43
C SER A 426 -9.02 26.60 28.32
N MET A 427 -9.88 25.94 27.53
CA MET A 427 -9.43 25.18 26.35
C MET A 427 -8.72 26.09 25.34
N ARG A 428 -9.17 27.36 25.19
CA ARG A 428 -8.54 28.32 24.30
C ARG A 428 -7.13 28.70 24.74
N ASP A 429 -6.88 28.87 26.05
CA ASP A 429 -5.54 29.11 26.57
C ASP A 429 -4.64 27.89 26.39
N PHE A 430 -5.18 26.70 26.53
CA PHE A 430 -4.45 25.45 26.27
C PHE A 430 -4.12 25.30 24.77
N LEU A 431 -5.03 25.65 23.89
CA LEU A 431 -4.78 25.71 22.44
C LEU A 431 -3.69 26.74 22.11
N LYS A 432 -3.79 27.96 22.68
CA LYS A 432 -2.80 29.01 22.46
C LYS A 432 -1.40 28.57 22.93
N TRP A 433 -1.30 28.01 24.13
CA TRP A 433 -0.04 27.46 24.62
C TRP A 433 0.50 26.35 23.70
N SER A 434 -0.35 25.46 23.20
CA SER A 434 0.05 24.38 22.30
C SER A 434 0.57 24.92 20.97
N LEU A 435 -0.05 25.97 20.43
CA LEU A 435 0.40 26.66 19.22
C LEU A 435 1.73 27.37 19.44
N ASP A 436 1.91 28.03 20.59
CA ASP A 436 3.17 28.72 20.94
C ASP A 436 4.35 27.71 21.01
N GLU A 437 4.13 26.49 21.50
CA GLU A 437 5.15 25.44 21.58
C GLU A 437 5.61 24.91 20.21
N ILE A 438 4.74 24.93 19.21
CA ILE A 438 5.05 24.36 17.87
C ILE A 438 5.31 25.42 16.80
N THR A 439 4.89 26.67 17.00
CA THR A 439 5.01 27.75 16.00
C THR A 439 6.46 28.00 15.54
N PRO A 440 7.49 28.01 16.42
CA PRO A 440 8.87 28.15 15.97
C PRO A 440 9.28 27.08 14.94
N LEU A 441 8.89 25.84 15.19
CA LEU A 441 9.15 24.73 14.26
C LEU A 441 8.29 24.84 12.99
N ALA A 442 7.04 25.25 13.12
CA ALA A 442 6.15 25.46 11.98
C ALA A 442 6.68 26.50 11.00
N ILE A 443 7.24 27.62 11.50
CA ILE A 443 7.86 28.68 10.69
C ILE A 443 9.05 28.11 9.91
N GLU A 444 9.95 27.42 10.58
CA GLU A 444 11.14 26.85 9.93
C GLU A 444 10.82 25.80 8.86
N LEU A 445 9.69 25.10 9.01
CA LEU A 445 9.19 24.08 8.05
C LEU A 445 8.22 24.68 7.02
N GLY A 446 7.85 25.95 7.11
CA GLY A 446 6.87 26.60 6.22
C GLY A 446 5.43 26.10 6.39
N MET A 447 5.08 25.63 7.59
CA MET A 447 3.75 25.10 7.95
C MET A 447 2.93 26.08 8.82
N ASP A 448 3.45 27.25 9.13
CA ASP A 448 2.82 28.24 10.01
C ASP A 448 1.45 28.71 9.50
N LYS A 449 1.32 28.85 8.18
CA LYS A 449 0.06 29.26 7.54
C LYS A 449 -1.03 28.19 7.62
N ASP A 450 -0.65 26.91 7.71
CA ASP A 450 -1.59 25.81 7.85
C ASP A 450 -2.31 25.83 9.20
N LEU A 451 -1.72 26.48 10.22
CA LEU A 451 -2.29 26.60 11.55
C LEU A 451 -3.28 27.76 11.72
N LEU A 452 -3.47 28.62 10.72
CA LEU A 452 -4.34 29.81 10.82
C LEU A 452 -5.75 29.54 11.35
N PRO A 453 -6.47 28.47 10.93
CA PRO A 453 -7.79 28.17 11.50
C PRO A 453 -7.75 27.94 13.01
N LEU A 454 -6.70 27.30 13.53
CA LEU A 454 -6.53 27.06 14.97
C LEU A 454 -6.12 28.34 15.71
N VAL A 455 -5.35 29.21 15.09
CA VAL A 455 -5.04 30.54 15.64
C VAL A 455 -6.30 31.39 15.76
N GLU A 456 -7.20 31.35 14.78
CA GLU A 456 -8.53 32.00 14.87
C GLU A 456 -9.35 31.44 16.02
N MET A 457 -9.40 30.12 16.20
CA MET A 457 -10.09 29.47 17.32
C MET A 457 -9.50 29.88 18.67
N ALA A 458 -8.18 29.98 18.81
CA ALA A 458 -7.52 30.43 20.04
C ALA A 458 -7.88 31.91 20.37
N ASN A 459 -8.16 32.73 19.35
CA ASN A 459 -8.51 34.15 19.49
C ASN A 459 -10.03 34.41 19.51
N GLY A 460 -10.85 33.40 19.78
CA GLY A 460 -12.30 33.56 19.95
C GLY A 460 -13.17 33.11 18.79
N GLY A 461 -12.55 32.58 17.70
CA GLY A 461 -13.30 31.92 16.62
C GLY A 461 -13.98 30.62 17.08
N GLY A 462 -15.05 30.20 16.43
CA GLY A 462 -15.75 28.95 16.69
C GLY A 462 -15.22 27.79 15.86
N ASN A 463 -15.37 26.55 16.36
CA ASN A 463 -15.13 25.32 15.60
C ASN A 463 -16.31 25.03 14.63
N ALA A 464 -16.28 23.91 13.93
CA ALA A 464 -17.34 23.57 12.98
C ALA A 464 -18.70 23.30 13.68
N SER A 465 -18.69 22.74 14.88
CA SER A 465 -19.89 22.53 15.68
C SER A 465 -20.52 23.86 16.13
N ASP A 466 -19.73 24.85 16.55
CA ASP A 466 -20.22 26.15 16.95
C ASP A 466 -20.94 26.84 15.78
N LYS A 467 -20.29 26.86 14.61
CA LYS A 467 -20.85 27.44 13.39
C LYS A 467 -22.17 26.75 12.98
N LEU A 468 -22.21 25.43 13.04
CA LEU A 468 -23.43 24.66 12.72
C LEU A 468 -24.54 24.94 13.73
N ARG A 469 -24.23 25.01 15.03
CA ARG A 469 -25.19 25.34 16.11
C ARG A 469 -25.77 26.75 15.94
N GLU A 470 -24.93 27.73 15.64
CA GLU A 470 -25.38 29.11 15.40
C GLU A 470 -26.35 29.16 14.23
N ASN A 471 -26.00 28.57 13.09
CA ASN A 471 -26.85 28.53 11.90
C ASN A 471 -28.18 27.82 12.17
N LEU A 472 -28.14 26.67 12.85
CA LEU A 472 -29.35 25.92 13.16
C LEU A 472 -30.24 26.61 14.19
N LYS A 473 -29.69 27.26 15.22
CA LYS A 473 -30.44 28.04 16.21
C LYS A 473 -31.23 29.20 15.54
N GLU A 474 -30.62 29.84 14.55
CA GLU A 474 -31.28 30.91 13.78
C GLU A 474 -32.49 30.35 12.99
N ILE A 475 -32.33 29.17 12.37
CA ILE A 475 -33.37 28.55 11.55
C ILE A 475 -34.50 27.95 12.42
N LEU A 476 -34.12 27.26 13.52
CA LEU A 476 -35.07 26.49 14.35
C LEU A 476 -35.83 27.34 15.37
N GLY A 477 -35.32 28.55 15.68
CA GLY A 477 -35.91 29.42 16.70
C GLY A 477 -35.93 28.80 18.08
N SER A 478 -37.11 28.45 18.61
CA SER A 478 -37.24 27.81 19.94
C SER A 478 -37.29 26.29 19.91
N SER A 479 -37.29 25.66 18.72
CA SER A 479 -37.27 24.22 18.57
C SER A 479 -35.81 23.69 18.65
N ASP A 480 -35.61 22.51 19.20
CA ASP A 480 -34.37 21.80 19.12
C ASP A 480 -34.41 20.60 18.13
N ILE A 481 -35.61 20.30 17.61
CA ILE A 481 -35.78 19.23 16.61
C ILE A 481 -35.41 19.75 15.24
N VAL A 482 -34.49 19.07 14.57
CA VAL A 482 -34.03 19.43 13.22
C VAL A 482 -34.84 18.66 12.18
N PRO A 483 -35.61 19.37 11.31
CA PRO A 483 -36.34 18.75 10.23
C PRO A 483 -35.43 18.06 9.20
N ILE A 484 -35.97 16.99 8.58
CA ILE A 484 -35.19 16.20 7.61
C ILE A 484 -34.73 17.03 6.40
N ASP A 485 -35.52 18.00 5.96
CA ASP A 485 -35.17 18.85 4.82
C ASP A 485 -33.99 19.77 5.14
N ILE A 486 -33.85 20.20 6.39
CA ILE A 486 -32.69 20.97 6.86
C ILE A 486 -31.45 20.06 6.91
N LEU A 487 -31.60 18.82 7.37
CA LEU A 487 -30.50 17.83 7.37
C LEU A 487 -30.02 17.53 5.94
N ARG A 488 -30.95 17.35 5.00
CA ARG A 488 -30.62 17.18 3.58
C ARG A 488 -29.89 18.41 3.03
N SER A 489 -30.33 19.62 3.38
CA SER A 489 -29.65 20.86 2.97
C SER A 489 -28.21 20.92 3.49
N ILE A 490 -27.94 20.51 4.74
CA ILE A 490 -26.58 20.43 5.29
C ILE A 490 -25.70 19.48 4.47
N ILE A 491 -26.25 18.32 4.09
CA ILE A 491 -25.52 17.35 3.27
C ILE A 491 -25.26 17.88 1.86
N GLU A 492 -26.24 18.55 1.26
CA GLU A 492 -26.06 19.15 -0.08
C GLU A 492 -25.05 20.31 -0.06
N ASP A 493 -25.02 21.11 0.99
CA ASP A 493 -24.01 22.17 1.18
C ASP A 493 -22.61 21.54 1.29
N ARG A 494 -22.51 20.40 1.99
CA ARG A 494 -21.26 19.63 2.06
C ARG A 494 -20.83 19.10 0.68
N LYS A 495 -21.73 18.53 -0.10
CA LYS A 495 -21.47 18.08 -1.48
C LYS A 495 -20.93 19.23 -2.35
N LEU A 496 -21.55 20.41 -2.24
CA LEU A 496 -21.10 21.61 -2.96
C LEU A 496 -19.70 22.05 -2.50
N GLN A 497 -19.43 21.99 -1.20
CA GLN A 497 -18.10 22.32 -0.66
C GLN A 497 -17.04 21.35 -1.18
N VAL A 498 -17.31 20.04 -1.14
CA VAL A 498 -16.38 19.02 -1.69
C VAL A 498 -16.06 19.30 -3.16
N LYS A 499 -17.05 19.66 -3.96
CA LYS A 499 -16.84 20.03 -5.36
C LYS A 499 -15.90 21.23 -5.52
N LYS A 500 -16.07 22.30 -4.71
CA LYS A 500 -15.18 23.47 -4.70
C LYS A 500 -13.76 23.07 -4.28
N ASP A 501 -13.65 22.22 -3.28
CA ASP A 501 -12.35 21.75 -2.78
C ASP A 501 -11.60 20.94 -3.85
N VAL A 502 -12.29 20.08 -4.63
CA VAL A 502 -11.68 19.37 -5.77
C VAL A 502 -11.10 20.33 -6.80
N GLU A 503 -11.83 21.40 -7.14
CA GLU A 503 -11.34 22.44 -8.07
C GLU A 503 -10.14 23.19 -7.52
N PHE A 504 -10.17 23.52 -6.22
CA PHE A 504 -9.04 24.14 -5.53
C PHE A 504 -7.80 23.23 -5.50
N ILE A 505 -7.98 21.96 -5.13
CA ILE A 505 -6.91 20.95 -5.11
C ILE A 505 -6.28 20.79 -6.50
N ALA A 506 -7.10 20.77 -7.56
CA ALA A 506 -6.63 20.69 -8.92
C ALA A 506 -5.68 21.85 -9.30
N SER A 507 -5.94 23.03 -8.77
CA SER A 507 -5.11 24.22 -9.01
C SER A 507 -3.82 24.24 -8.20
N ASN A 508 -3.76 23.51 -7.07
CA ASN A 508 -2.68 23.54 -6.10
C ASN A 508 -1.82 22.26 -6.06
N ALA A 509 -2.29 21.16 -6.65
CA ALA A 509 -1.60 19.87 -6.62
C ALA A 509 -0.15 19.91 -7.18
N VAL A 510 0.11 20.81 -8.14
CA VAL A 510 1.45 21.01 -8.72
C VAL A 510 2.53 21.43 -7.71
N ASN A 511 2.14 21.92 -6.55
CA ASN A 511 3.07 22.41 -5.52
C ASN A 511 3.52 21.30 -4.55
N LEU A 512 3.01 20.08 -4.67
CA LEU A 512 3.21 19.00 -3.71
C LEU A 512 4.47 18.13 -3.97
N LYS A 513 5.38 18.53 -4.86
CA LYS A 513 6.63 17.79 -5.16
C LYS A 513 6.36 16.30 -5.44
N TYR A 514 6.94 15.41 -4.62
CA TYR A 514 6.79 13.95 -4.75
C TYR A 514 5.35 13.43 -4.57
N GLU A 515 4.49 14.21 -3.94
CA GLU A 515 3.09 13.84 -3.70
C GLU A 515 2.19 14.18 -4.87
N GLN A 516 2.68 15.01 -5.81
CA GLN A 516 1.92 15.42 -7.00
C GLN A 516 1.38 14.24 -7.81
N LEU A 517 2.18 13.18 -7.98
CA LEU A 517 1.76 11.99 -8.72
C LEU A 517 0.59 11.27 -8.05
N LYS A 518 0.63 11.12 -6.73
CA LYS A 518 -0.44 10.48 -5.93
C LYS A 518 -1.74 11.28 -6.02
N VAL A 519 -1.65 12.58 -5.77
CA VAL A 519 -2.81 13.49 -5.83
C VAL A 519 -3.39 13.53 -7.24
N ASN A 520 -2.58 13.59 -8.29
CA ASN A 520 -3.06 13.61 -9.66
C ASN A 520 -3.79 12.34 -10.05
N GLU A 521 -3.35 11.17 -9.58
CA GLU A 521 -4.01 9.89 -9.81
C GLU A 521 -5.44 9.89 -9.28
N THR A 522 -5.64 10.26 -8.01
CA THR A 522 -6.96 10.30 -7.39
C THR A 522 -7.79 11.48 -7.93
N LEU A 523 -7.14 12.62 -8.22
CA LEU A 523 -7.80 13.78 -8.81
C LEU A 523 -8.41 13.47 -10.18
N GLN A 524 -7.71 12.73 -11.03
CA GLN A 524 -8.26 12.32 -12.32
C GLN A 524 -9.53 11.50 -12.16
N THR A 525 -9.54 10.56 -11.20
CA THR A 525 -10.72 9.75 -10.92
C THR A 525 -11.85 10.60 -10.34
N ALA A 526 -11.55 11.45 -9.37
CA ALA A 526 -12.54 12.35 -8.76
C ALA A 526 -13.17 13.29 -9.80
N ARG A 527 -12.39 13.75 -10.78
CA ARG A 527 -12.88 14.64 -11.86
C ARG A 527 -13.55 13.88 -13.00
N ALA A 528 -13.03 12.73 -13.40
CA ALA A 528 -13.62 11.93 -14.47
C ALA A 528 -15.07 11.53 -14.16
N ASP A 529 -15.35 11.31 -12.88
CA ASP A 529 -16.67 11.00 -12.40
C ASP A 529 -17.54 12.25 -12.13
N ALA A 530 -16.94 13.41 -11.87
CA ALA A 530 -17.64 14.66 -11.55
C ALA A 530 -17.96 15.54 -12.77
N LEU A 531 -17.20 15.40 -13.83
CA LEU A 531 -17.29 16.21 -15.04
C LEU A 531 -17.29 15.26 -16.24
N GLU A 532 -18.41 15.12 -16.91
CA GLU A 532 -18.44 14.68 -18.29
C GLU A 532 -17.46 15.58 -19.07
N HIS A 533 -16.29 15.03 -19.45
CA HIS A 533 -15.35 15.59 -20.41
C HIS A 533 -14.40 16.73 -20.00
N SER A 534 -13.57 16.59 -19.01
CA SER A 534 -12.31 17.33 -19.03
C SER A 534 -11.13 16.45 -18.58
N SER A 535 -10.48 15.82 -19.55
CA SER A 535 -9.17 15.23 -19.36
C SER A 535 -8.16 16.37 -19.16
N LEU A 536 -7.73 16.63 -17.94
CA LEU A 536 -6.43 17.28 -17.75
C LEU A 536 -5.37 16.25 -18.08
N PRO A 537 -4.53 16.49 -19.07
CA PRO A 537 -3.36 15.65 -19.28
C PRO A 537 -2.50 15.76 -18.01
N ILE A 538 -2.15 14.63 -17.40
CA ILE A 538 -0.97 14.58 -16.55
C ILE A 538 0.17 14.99 -17.48
N ARG A 539 0.60 16.22 -17.36
CA ARG A 539 1.89 16.61 -17.95
C ARG A 539 2.94 16.03 -17.02
N PHE A 540 3.41 14.86 -17.38
CA PHE A 540 4.73 14.42 -16.96
C PHE A 540 5.67 15.58 -17.33
N ARG A 541 6.11 16.33 -16.34
CA ARG A 541 7.24 17.23 -16.51
C ARG A 541 8.44 16.49 -15.98
N PRO A 542 9.31 15.96 -16.83
CA PRO A 542 10.64 15.57 -16.40
C PRO A 542 11.24 16.72 -15.62
N ALA A 543 11.86 16.43 -14.50
CA ALA A 543 12.71 17.41 -13.86
C ALA A 543 13.70 17.89 -14.93
N ALA A 544 13.69 19.21 -15.23
CA ALA A 544 14.48 19.74 -16.31
C ALA A 544 15.97 19.59 -15.98
N TYR A 545 16.58 18.53 -16.48
CA TYR A 545 18.03 18.38 -16.50
C TYR A 545 18.56 19.17 -17.68
N SER A 546 18.65 20.51 -17.51
CA SER A 546 19.14 21.40 -18.56
C SER A 546 20.51 21.02 -19.13
N ASN A 547 21.31 20.31 -18.34
CA ASN A 547 22.64 19.85 -18.74
C ASN A 547 22.59 18.59 -19.61
N LEU A 548 21.61 17.68 -19.42
CA LEU A 548 21.49 16.47 -20.24
C LEU A 548 21.11 16.77 -21.68
N ASN A 549 20.21 17.74 -21.92
CA ASN A 549 19.85 18.14 -23.29
C ASN A 549 21.01 18.76 -24.06
N ALA A 550 21.98 19.41 -23.39
CA ALA A 550 23.18 19.92 -24.03
C ALA A 550 24.18 18.80 -24.38
N GLN A 551 24.25 17.78 -23.53
CA GLN A 551 25.15 16.62 -23.73
C GLN A 551 24.57 15.62 -24.74
N TYR A 552 23.24 15.41 -24.69
CA TYR A 552 22.51 14.45 -25.55
C TYR A 552 21.35 15.16 -26.26
N PRO A 553 21.60 15.80 -27.40
CA PRO A 553 20.59 16.56 -28.14
C PRO A 553 19.57 15.68 -28.91
N ASP A 554 19.76 14.37 -28.88
CA ASP A 554 18.85 13.36 -29.41
C ASP A 554 17.78 12.91 -28.39
N LYS A 555 17.16 11.76 -28.60
CA LYS A 555 16.15 11.19 -27.70
C LYS A 555 16.70 10.67 -26.37
N THR A 556 18.02 10.57 -26.24
CA THR A 556 18.68 10.01 -25.05
C THR A 556 18.32 10.78 -23.78
N ALA A 557 18.34 12.12 -23.82
CA ALA A 557 18.00 12.94 -22.66
C ALA A 557 16.56 12.71 -22.19
N GLU A 558 15.61 12.66 -23.13
CA GLU A 558 14.19 12.40 -22.82
C GLU A 558 14.00 11.00 -22.21
N ILE A 559 14.71 10.00 -22.72
CA ILE A 559 14.65 8.62 -22.22
C ILE A 559 15.26 8.52 -20.82
N ILE A 560 16.41 9.15 -20.58
CA ILE A 560 17.06 9.19 -19.27
C ILE A 560 16.14 9.85 -18.22
N ASP A 561 15.54 10.99 -18.56
CA ASP A 561 14.63 11.70 -17.65
C ASP A 561 13.47 10.80 -17.23
N LEU A 562 12.84 10.10 -18.18
CA LEU A 562 11.76 9.17 -17.88
C LEU A 562 12.26 7.94 -17.09
N ALA A 563 13.44 7.41 -17.43
CA ALA A 563 14.03 6.30 -16.70
C ALA A 563 14.32 6.67 -15.24
N MET A 564 14.89 7.84 -15.01
CA MET A 564 15.15 8.34 -13.65
C MET A 564 13.86 8.52 -12.83
N GLU A 565 12.80 8.98 -13.47
CA GLU A 565 11.46 9.05 -12.83
C GLU A 565 10.98 7.67 -12.39
N LEU A 566 11.08 6.67 -13.27
CA LEU A 566 10.68 5.29 -12.95
C LEU A 566 11.59 4.66 -11.90
N ILE A 567 12.90 4.93 -11.93
CA ILE A 567 13.87 4.39 -10.96
C ILE A 567 13.58 4.92 -9.55
N ARG A 568 13.16 6.19 -9.42
CA ARG A 568 12.79 6.79 -8.12
C ARG A 568 11.61 6.11 -7.45
N ILE A 569 10.84 5.30 -8.18
CA ILE A 569 9.73 4.53 -7.62
C ILE A 569 10.26 3.15 -7.25
N PRO A 570 10.36 2.81 -5.95
CA PRO A 570 10.87 1.53 -5.49
C PRO A 570 9.83 0.41 -5.65
N SER A 571 9.53 0.06 -6.88
CA SER A 571 8.53 -0.96 -7.25
C SER A 571 9.05 -2.39 -7.01
N VAL A 572 9.30 -2.73 -5.76
CA VAL A 572 9.96 -3.97 -5.32
C VAL A 572 8.97 -5.12 -5.18
N THR A 573 9.29 -6.29 -5.75
CA THR A 573 8.49 -7.52 -5.64
C THR A 573 9.27 -8.71 -5.10
N ALA A 574 10.51 -8.91 -5.47
CA ALA A 574 11.31 -10.08 -5.10
C ALA A 574 11.95 -9.95 -3.71
N CYS A 575 11.14 -9.85 -2.66
CA CYS A 575 11.61 -9.77 -1.28
C CYS A 575 10.52 -10.21 -0.29
N PRO A 576 10.85 -10.45 1.00
CA PRO A 576 9.86 -10.79 2.02
C PRO A 576 8.78 -9.72 2.25
N LYS A 577 9.09 -8.47 1.92
CA LYS A 577 8.16 -7.33 2.04
C LYS A 577 8.03 -6.62 0.70
N GLU A 578 7.13 -7.10 -0.13
CA GLU A 578 6.81 -6.47 -1.40
C GLU A 578 6.25 -5.06 -1.20
N ARG A 579 6.63 -4.14 -2.09
CA ARG A 579 6.15 -2.75 -2.10
C ARG A 579 5.05 -2.57 -3.14
N LEU A 580 3.92 -3.23 -2.92
CA LEU A 580 2.83 -3.31 -3.91
C LEU A 580 2.28 -1.94 -4.30
N ASN A 581 2.19 -0.98 -3.37
CA ASN A 581 1.73 0.37 -3.68
C ASN A 581 2.64 1.05 -4.71
N GLU A 582 3.95 0.88 -4.58
CA GLU A 582 4.94 1.43 -5.50
C GLU A 582 4.91 0.72 -6.86
N VAL A 583 4.67 -0.58 -6.87
CA VAL A 583 4.46 -1.34 -8.10
C VAL A 583 3.23 -0.81 -8.85
N HIS A 584 2.11 -0.62 -8.15
CA HIS A 584 0.91 -0.03 -8.74
C HIS A 584 1.11 1.43 -9.16
N THR A 585 1.88 2.20 -8.40
CA THR A 585 2.23 3.59 -8.76
C THR A 585 3.03 3.63 -10.06
N ALA A 586 4.06 2.80 -10.19
CA ALA A 586 4.83 2.70 -11.44
C ALA A 586 3.95 2.28 -12.62
N GLY A 587 3.10 1.27 -12.43
CA GLY A 587 2.13 0.83 -13.44
C GLY A 587 1.16 1.93 -13.87
N THR A 588 0.64 2.70 -12.93
CA THR A 588 -0.28 3.82 -13.20
C THR A 588 0.40 4.94 -13.99
N ILE A 589 1.64 5.28 -13.63
CA ILE A 589 2.43 6.28 -14.36
C ILE A 589 2.65 5.85 -15.81
N ILE A 590 3.07 4.61 -16.02
CA ILE A 590 3.27 4.04 -17.37
C ILE A 590 1.96 4.06 -18.16
N TYR A 591 0.87 3.60 -17.56
CA TYR A 591 -0.46 3.62 -18.18
C TYR A 591 -0.87 5.01 -18.60
N ASN A 592 -0.72 5.99 -17.72
CA ASN A 592 -1.08 7.37 -17.97
C ASN A 592 -0.18 8.01 -19.05
N TYR A 593 1.12 7.73 -19.02
CA TYR A 593 2.05 8.19 -20.05
C TYR A 593 1.61 7.71 -21.44
N LEU A 594 1.34 6.43 -21.61
CA LEU A 594 0.91 5.86 -22.88
C LEU A 594 -0.45 6.41 -23.34
N LYS A 595 -1.42 6.46 -22.41
CA LYS A 595 -2.78 6.93 -22.72
C LYS A 595 -2.83 8.41 -23.08
N SER A 596 -2.08 9.27 -22.34
CA SER A 596 -2.02 10.71 -22.65
C SER A 596 -1.37 11.01 -23.99
N ASN A 597 -0.48 10.13 -24.46
CA ASN A 597 0.14 10.22 -25.78
C ASN A 597 -0.70 9.57 -26.91
N GLY A 598 -1.95 9.20 -26.62
CA GLY A 598 -2.92 8.79 -27.65
C GLY A 598 -2.89 7.31 -28.00
N LEU A 599 -2.11 6.48 -27.30
CA LEU A 599 -2.08 5.03 -27.50
C LEU A 599 -3.37 4.36 -26.95
N LYS A 600 -3.72 3.20 -27.50
CA LYS A 600 -4.69 2.30 -26.86
C LYS A 600 -4.01 1.53 -25.76
N VAL A 601 -4.52 1.64 -24.53
CA VAL A 601 -3.91 1.01 -23.38
C VAL A 601 -4.97 0.24 -22.60
N ARG A 602 -4.62 -0.98 -22.20
CA ARG A 602 -5.40 -1.78 -21.28
C ARG A 602 -4.57 -2.01 -20.02
N TYR A 603 -5.18 -1.72 -18.87
CA TYR A 603 -4.62 -2.00 -17.56
C TYR A 603 -5.24 -3.29 -17.04
N PHE A 604 -4.42 -4.27 -16.69
CA PHE A 604 -4.83 -5.49 -16.01
C PHE A 604 -4.57 -5.28 -14.53
N ASP A 605 -5.64 -5.04 -13.79
CA ASP A 605 -5.58 -4.83 -12.35
C ASP A 605 -5.49 -6.17 -11.62
N GLY A 606 -4.83 -6.17 -10.45
CA GLY A 606 -4.66 -7.35 -9.62
C GLY A 606 -3.58 -7.11 -8.57
N LYS A 607 -3.13 -8.15 -7.90
CA LYS A 607 -2.01 -8.04 -6.95
C LYS A 607 -0.80 -7.37 -7.63
N TYR A 608 -0.48 -7.78 -8.84
CA TYR A 608 0.56 -7.18 -9.67
C TYR A 608 -0.08 -6.66 -10.95
N PRO A 609 0.09 -5.38 -11.27
CA PRO A 609 -0.49 -4.82 -12.48
C PRO A 609 0.29 -5.21 -13.73
N ALA A 610 -0.44 -5.32 -14.86
CA ALA A 610 0.16 -5.41 -16.18
C ALA A 610 -0.48 -4.41 -17.15
N ILE A 611 0.29 -3.93 -18.11
CA ILE A 611 -0.13 -2.88 -19.03
C ILE A 611 0.13 -3.35 -20.46
N LEU A 612 -0.92 -3.39 -21.27
CA LEU A 612 -0.84 -3.69 -22.69
C LEU A 612 -1.15 -2.43 -23.49
N ALA A 613 -0.22 -2.01 -24.35
CA ALA A 613 -0.38 -0.86 -25.22
C ALA A 613 -0.26 -1.24 -26.69
N SER A 614 -1.06 -0.59 -27.53
CA SER A 614 -1.02 -0.72 -28.99
C SER A 614 -1.30 0.62 -29.66
N PHE A 615 -0.85 0.76 -30.92
CA PHE A 615 -1.15 1.95 -31.71
C PHE A 615 -2.64 2.01 -32.06
N LYS A 616 -3.20 3.21 -32.18
CA LYS A 616 -4.56 3.39 -32.67
C LYS A 616 -4.59 3.15 -34.19
N PRO A 617 -5.27 2.11 -34.66
CA PRO A 617 -5.51 1.98 -36.11
C PRO A 617 -6.57 3.01 -36.51
N GLU A 618 -6.38 3.69 -37.65
CA GLU A 618 -7.31 4.70 -38.19
C GLU A 618 -8.73 4.19 -38.50
N ASN A 619 -8.97 2.87 -38.49
CA ASN A 619 -10.23 2.27 -38.94
C ASN A 619 -10.68 1.04 -38.11
N ARG A 620 -10.83 1.14 -36.80
CA ARG A 620 -11.57 0.10 -36.04
C ARG A 620 -12.68 0.68 -35.18
N ALA A 621 -13.86 0.68 -35.73
CA ALA A 621 -15.11 0.72 -34.97
C ALA A 621 -15.21 -0.52 -34.11
N LYS A 622 -15.39 -0.31 -32.79
CA LYS A 622 -15.63 -1.23 -31.68
C LYS A 622 -14.41 -1.59 -30.82
N GLY A 623 -14.25 -0.84 -29.81
CA GLY A 623 -14.00 -1.00 -28.38
C GLY A 623 -12.92 -1.96 -27.88
N HIS A 624 -12.40 -2.94 -28.58
CA HIS A 624 -11.51 -3.96 -28.03
C HIS A 624 -10.07 -3.82 -28.55
N LEU A 625 -9.10 -3.84 -27.60
CA LEU A 625 -7.69 -3.79 -27.91
C LEU A 625 -7.23 -5.15 -28.46
N LYS A 626 -7.11 -5.28 -29.79
CA LYS A 626 -6.44 -6.44 -30.40
C LYS A 626 -4.96 -6.13 -30.52
N PRO A 627 -4.06 -6.91 -29.88
CA PRO A 627 -2.62 -6.68 -29.98
C PRO A 627 -2.07 -6.91 -31.39
N GLY A 628 -0.89 -6.32 -31.65
CA GLY A 628 -0.12 -6.60 -32.86
C GLY A 628 0.50 -8.00 -32.86
N ARG A 629 0.97 -8.46 -34.05
CA ARG A 629 1.57 -9.79 -34.19
C ARG A 629 2.92 -9.92 -33.49
N VAL A 630 3.66 -8.83 -33.35
CA VAL A 630 4.92 -8.74 -32.59
C VAL A 630 4.61 -8.18 -31.21
N LEU A 631 5.08 -8.83 -30.15
CA LEU A 631 4.91 -8.39 -28.77
C LEU A 631 6.27 -8.03 -28.17
N LEU A 632 6.46 -6.75 -27.87
CA LEU A 632 7.55 -6.27 -27.02
C LEU A 632 7.14 -6.50 -25.56
N THR A 633 8.05 -6.98 -24.74
CA THR A 633 7.79 -7.15 -23.30
C THR A 633 8.89 -6.57 -22.45
N GLY A 634 8.51 -6.21 -21.23
CA GLY A 634 9.40 -5.74 -20.20
C GLY A 634 8.71 -5.71 -18.85
N HIS A 635 9.46 -5.38 -17.82
CA HIS A 635 8.94 -5.24 -16.48
C HIS A 635 9.38 -3.91 -15.84
N PHE A 636 8.60 -3.48 -14.86
CA PHE A 636 8.87 -2.24 -14.12
C PHE A 636 9.01 -2.46 -12.62
N ASP A 637 8.94 -3.70 -12.17
CA ASP A 637 9.34 -4.09 -10.83
C ASP A 637 10.84 -4.31 -10.74
N VAL A 638 11.35 -4.37 -9.52
CA VAL A 638 12.78 -4.50 -9.23
C VAL A 638 12.98 -5.32 -7.95
N VAL A 639 14.18 -5.86 -7.75
CA VAL A 639 14.58 -6.49 -6.50
C VAL A 639 14.88 -5.46 -5.41
N GLU A 640 14.75 -5.86 -4.13
CA GLU A 640 15.12 -5.03 -2.98
C GLU A 640 16.63 -4.72 -3.00
N PRO A 641 17.05 -3.47 -2.84
CA PRO A 641 18.45 -3.12 -2.61
C PRO A 641 18.86 -3.44 -1.17
N GLU A 642 20.16 -3.41 -0.89
CA GLU A 642 20.67 -3.52 0.47
C GLU A 642 20.17 -2.36 1.36
N PRO A 643 20.03 -2.55 2.68
CA PRO A 643 19.41 -1.55 3.57
C PRO A 643 20.08 -0.17 3.60
N ASP A 644 21.37 -0.12 3.30
CA ASP A 644 22.20 1.10 3.25
C ASP A 644 22.36 1.67 1.84
N ASP A 645 21.56 1.21 0.88
CA ASP A 645 21.72 1.46 -0.54
C ASP A 645 20.86 2.67 -0.99
N THR A 646 21.45 3.53 -1.79
CA THR A 646 20.83 4.73 -2.36
C THR A 646 20.35 4.53 -3.80
N GLN A 647 20.16 3.29 -4.24
CA GLN A 647 19.86 2.96 -5.64
C GLN A 647 18.53 3.46 -6.16
N PHE A 648 17.62 3.93 -5.31
CA PHE A 648 16.43 4.68 -5.77
C PHE A 648 16.68 6.19 -5.93
N LEU A 649 17.94 6.62 -5.81
CA LEU A 649 18.43 7.95 -6.14
C LEU A 649 19.23 7.86 -7.46
N PRO A 650 18.58 7.85 -8.63
CA PRO A 650 19.32 7.67 -9.87
C PRO A 650 20.26 8.86 -10.13
N VAL A 651 21.45 8.55 -10.56
CA VAL A 651 22.49 9.54 -10.87
C VAL A 651 23.10 9.23 -12.23
N VAL A 652 23.33 10.28 -13.02
CA VAL A 652 24.14 10.19 -14.24
C VAL A 652 25.59 10.53 -13.91
N GLU A 653 26.48 9.56 -14.05
CA GLU A 653 27.91 9.70 -13.83
C GLU A 653 28.69 9.28 -15.07
N GLY A 654 29.30 10.24 -15.77
CA GLY A 654 29.96 10.00 -17.03
C GLY A 654 28.98 9.45 -18.08
N GLU A 655 29.28 8.26 -18.60
CA GLU A 655 28.45 7.57 -19.60
C GLU A 655 27.46 6.57 -18.99
N TYR A 656 27.20 6.64 -17.68
CA TYR A 656 26.34 5.67 -17.01
C TYR A 656 25.21 6.36 -16.22
N LEU A 657 24.03 5.75 -16.32
CA LEU A 657 22.90 5.98 -15.41
C LEU A 657 22.93 4.91 -14.32
N THR A 658 23.18 5.31 -13.09
CA THR A 658 23.23 4.42 -11.92
C THR A 658 21.93 4.45 -11.16
N GLY A 659 21.43 3.30 -10.71
CA GLY A 659 20.24 3.17 -9.88
C GLY A 659 19.59 1.80 -10.02
N ARG A 660 18.79 1.37 -9.03
CA ARG A 660 18.08 0.11 -9.06
C ARG A 660 17.01 0.11 -10.16
N GLY A 661 17.11 -0.86 -11.08
CA GLY A 661 16.29 -0.94 -12.28
C GLY A 661 16.87 -0.16 -13.48
N SER A 662 18.03 0.49 -13.34
CA SER A 662 18.66 1.18 -14.48
C SER A 662 19.08 0.20 -15.58
N ALA A 663 19.65 -0.93 -15.22
CA ALA A 663 20.04 -1.99 -16.16
C ALA A 663 18.95 -3.06 -16.32
N ASP A 664 18.10 -3.26 -15.29
CA ASP A 664 17.10 -4.32 -15.21
C ASP A 664 15.79 -3.77 -14.64
N MET A 665 14.85 -3.28 -15.49
CA MET A 665 15.06 -2.88 -16.89
C MET A 665 14.34 -1.56 -17.21
N LYS A 666 14.19 -0.66 -16.21
CA LYS A 666 13.40 0.59 -16.35
C LYS A 666 13.90 1.53 -17.45
N THR A 667 15.19 1.48 -17.80
CA THR A 667 15.72 2.30 -18.93
C THR A 667 15.22 1.78 -20.28
N VAL A 668 15.14 0.46 -20.45
CA VAL A 668 14.54 -0.13 -21.66
C VAL A 668 13.04 0.17 -21.71
N VAL A 669 12.35 0.08 -20.55
CA VAL A 669 10.94 0.48 -20.45
C VAL A 669 10.76 1.94 -20.90
N ALA A 670 11.56 2.86 -20.36
CA ALA A 670 11.50 4.27 -20.77
C ALA A 670 11.74 4.44 -22.27
N THR A 671 12.67 3.67 -22.86
CA THR A 671 12.92 3.69 -24.29
C THR A 671 11.69 3.23 -25.09
N TYR A 672 11.03 2.17 -24.68
CA TYR A 672 9.79 1.70 -25.30
C TYR A 672 8.68 2.76 -25.23
N LEU A 673 8.52 3.40 -24.09
CA LEU A 673 7.49 4.42 -23.88
C LEU A 673 7.71 5.63 -24.80
N VAL A 674 8.94 6.15 -24.85
CA VAL A 674 9.28 7.28 -25.73
C VAL A 674 9.15 6.91 -27.21
N TRP A 675 9.63 5.73 -27.60
CA TRP A 675 9.50 5.23 -28.95
C TRP A 675 8.03 5.09 -29.39
N MET A 676 7.17 4.48 -28.56
CA MET A 676 5.73 4.35 -28.87
C MET A 676 5.05 5.71 -28.97
N LYS A 677 5.37 6.65 -28.08
CA LYS A 677 4.87 8.02 -28.14
C LYS A 677 5.23 8.67 -29.48
N ASP A 678 6.50 8.58 -29.89
CA ASP A 678 6.98 9.23 -31.13
C ASP A 678 6.33 8.64 -32.36
N ILE A 679 6.18 7.31 -32.44
CA ILE A 679 5.44 6.65 -33.53
C ILE A 679 3.99 7.10 -33.57
N GLN A 680 3.32 7.16 -32.44
CA GLN A 680 1.93 7.57 -32.34
C GLN A 680 1.72 9.04 -32.75
N GLN A 681 2.60 9.93 -32.31
CA GLN A 681 2.54 11.36 -32.65
C GLN A 681 2.85 11.62 -34.13
N ARG A 682 3.75 10.83 -34.73
CA ARG A 682 4.07 10.92 -36.16
C ARG A 682 2.88 10.54 -37.02
N GLY A 683 2.03 9.64 -36.57
CA GLY A 683 0.86 9.16 -37.31
C GLY A 683 1.21 8.34 -38.54
N GLY A 684 0.25 8.18 -39.44
CA GLY A 684 0.40 7.40 -40.68
C GLY A 684 0.13 5.90 -40.44
N LYS A 685 0.84 5.03 -41.20
CA LYS A 685 0.69 3.58 -41.04
C LYS A 685 1.49 3.11 -39.82
N PHE A 686 0.81 2.54 -38.86
CA PHE A 686 1.41 2.03 -37.61
C PHE A 686 2.02 0.63 -37.82
N PRO A 687 3.10 0.29 -37.11
CA PRO A 687 3.66 -1.05 -37.10
C PRO A 687 2.73 -2.04 -36.38
N ASP A 688 2.75 -3.30 -36.78
CA ASP A 688 1.98 -4.38 -36.16
C ASP A 688 2.69 -4.91 -34.89
N ILE A 689 2.94 -3.98 -33.96
CA ILE A 689 3.65 -4.20 -32.67
C ILE A 689 2.76 -3.76 -31.53
N SER A 690 2.81 -4.51 -30.43
CA SER A 690 2.25 -4.11 -29.13
C SER A 690 3.30 -4.23 -28.03
N LEU A 691 3.09 -3.51 -26.94
CA LEU A 691 3.95 -3.49 -25.76
C LEU A 691 3.20 -4.07 -24.58
N LEU A 692 3.76 -5.07 -23.92
CA LEU A 692 3.30 -5.62 -22.66
C LEU A 692 4.34 -5.33 -21.57
N LEU A 693 3.93 -4.62 -20.51
CA LEU A 693 4.77 -4.35 -19.35
C LEU A 693 4.12 -4.96 -18.10
N VAL A 694 4.90 -5.65 -17.30
CA VAL A 694 4.44 -6.35 -16.10
C VAL A 694 5.14 -5.86 -14.83
N GLY A 695 4.48 -5.99 -13.69
CA GLY A 695 4.99 -5.54 -12.39
C GLY A 695 5.35 -6.68 -11.46
N ASN A 696 5.78 -7.86 -11.96
CA ASN A 696 6.12 -9.02 -11.12
C ASN A 696 7.10 -10.00 -11.79
N GLU A 697 7.95 -9.53 -12.68
CA GLU A 697 8.94 -10.40 -13.33
C GLU A 697 9.96 -10.90 -12.31
N GLU A 698 10.43 -10.04 -11.42
CA GLU A 698 11.49 -10.33 -10.44
C GLU A 698 11.07 -11.37 -9.37
N ASN A 699 9.79 -11.57 -9.16
CA ASN A 699 9.30 -12.68 -8.32
C ASN A 699 8.97 -13.95 -9.10
N GLY A 700 9.26 -13.98 -10.39
CA GLY A 700 9.19 -15.15 -11.27
C GLY A 700 7.91 -15.30 -12.06
N GLU A 701 7.02 -14.31 -12.10
CA GLU A 701 5.71 -14.36 -12.77
C GLU A 701 4.96 -15.72 -12.57
N THR A 702 3.76 -15.69 -12.14
CA THR A 702 2.93 -16.90 -11.94
C THR A 702 1.80 -16.94 -12.96
N GLU A 703 1.17 -18.10 -13.14
CA GLU A 703 0.01 -18.24 -14.03
C GLU A 703 -1.14 -17.29 -13.70
N ALA A 704 -1.26 -16.88 -12.42
CA ALA A 704 -2.30 -15.96 -11.96
C ALA A 704 -1.99 -14.49 -12.28
N TRP A 705 -0.74 -14.13 -12.58
CA TRP A 705 -0.29 -12.75 -12.75
C TRP A 705 0.81 -12.63 -13.82
N GLY A 706 1.02 -11.41 -14.32
CA GLY A 706 2.09 -11.13 -15.26
C GLY A 706 1.81 -11.59 -16.68
N THR A 707 2.87 -11.90 -17.41
CA THR A 707 2.83 -12.27 -18.83
C THR A 707 1.94 -13.49 -19.11
N PRO A 708 2.01 -14.60 -18.33
CA PRO A 708 1.17 -15.76 -18.57
C PRO A 708 -0.33 -15.46 -18.50
N MET A 709 -0.76 -14.73 -17.48
CA MET A 709 -2.15 -14.33 -17.28
C MET A 709 -2.66 -13.45 -18.43
N VAL A 710 -1.85 -12.49 -18.86
CA VAL A 710 -2.24 -11.59 -19.96
C VAL A 710 -2.36 -12.38 -21.26
N LEU A 711 -1.40 -13.23 -21.59
CA LEU A 711 -1.43 -14.07 -22.81
C LEU A 711 -2.63 -15.02 -22.80
N ASP A 712 -2.93 -15.67 -21.67
CA ASP A 712 -4.10 -16.54 -21.51
C ASP A 712 -5.42 -15.75 -21.69
N THR A 713 -5.51 -14.56 -21.11
CA THR A 713 -6.67 -13.68 -21.26
C THR A 713 -6.87 -13.28 -22.74
N LEU A 714 -5.80 -12.85 -23.41
CA LEU A 714 -5.87 -12.45 -24.82
C LEU A 714 -6.16 -13.63 -25.75
N LYS A 715 -5.66 -14.82 -25.42
CA LYS A 715 -5.99 -16.04 -26.16
C LYS A 715 -7.48 -16.37 -26.03
N LYS A 716 -8.05 -16.29 -24.82
CA LYS A 716 -9.49 -16.54 -24.58
C LYS A 716 -10.38 -15.50 -25.27
N GLU A 717 -9.99 -14.23 -25.26
CA GLU A 717 -10.80 -13.14 -25.79
C GLU A 717 -10.70 -13.00 -27.31
N PHE A 718 -9.55 -13.25 -27.92
CA PHE A 718 -9.24 -12.93 -29.32
C PHE A 718 -8.61 -14.08 -30.09
N ASP A 719 -8.42 -15.27 -29.49
CA ASP A 719 -7.55 -16.33 -30.01
C ASP A 719 -6.14 -15.79 -30.40
N TYR A 720 -5.65 -14.85 -29.55
CA TYR A 720 -4.39 -14.16 -29.82
C TYR A 720 -3.20 -15.03 -29.41
N GLN A 721 -2.26 -15.12 -30.36
CA GLN A 721 -0.91 -15.62 -30.12
C GLN A 721 0.06 -14.73 -30.90
N PRO A 722 1.06 -14.11 -30.26
CA PRO A 722 2.07 -13.36 -30.95
C PRO A 722 2.90 -14.30 -31.85
N SER A 723 3.20 -13.85 -33.07
CA SER A 723 4.09 -14.58 -33.97
C SER A 723 5.56 -14.45 -33.58
N PHE A 724 5.89 -13.39 -32.88
CA PHE A 724 7.22 -13.10 -32.41
C PHE A 724 7.17 -12.30 -31.12
N PHE A 725 8.05 -12.64 -30.19
CA PHE A 725 8.10 -12.08 -28.86
C PHE A 725 9.51 -11.52 -28.60
N ILE A 726 9.62 -10.30 -28.13
CA ILE A 726 10.90 -9.67 -27.79
C ILE A 726 10.88 -9.31 -26.30
N ALA A 727 11.64 -10.04 -25.49
CA ALA A 727 11.90 -9.67 -24.11
C ALA A 727 13.02 -8.62 -24.06
N GLY A 728 12.71 -7.45 -23.53
CA GLY A 728 13.59 -6.28 -23.56
C GLY A 728 14.69 -6.26 -22.51
N GLU A 729 15.06 -7.42 -21.96
CA GLU A 729 16.15 -7.54 -21.01
C GLU A 729 17.48 -7.15 -21.61
N ARG A 730 18.36 -6.59 -20.77
CA ARG A 730 19.71 -6.23 -21.21
C ARG A 730 20.45 -7.39 -21.89
N THR A 731 21.11 -7.13 -23.00
CA THR A 731 21.92 -8.12 -23.73
C THR A 731 23.32 -7.62 -24.07
N GLY A 732 23.65 -6.34 -23.82
CA GLY A 732 25.00 -5.85 -23.72
C GLY A 732 25.48 -6.04 -22.27
N GLU A 733 26.35 -7.02 -22.02
CA GLU A 733 26.76 -7.44 -20.67
C GLU A 733 28.21 -7.08 -20.32
N LYS A 734 29.00 -6.60 -21.30
CA LYS A 734 30.37 -6.12 -21.06
C LYS A 734 30.43 -4.71 -20.50
N GLY A 735 29.38 -3.93 -20.72
CA GLY A 735 29.17 -2.62 -20.11
C GLY A 735 29.49 -1.41 -20.97
N ASP A 736 30.04 -1.59 -22.16
CA ASP A 736 30.43 -0.52 -23.12
C ASP A 736 29.98 -0.78 -24.57
N GLU A 737 29.10 -1.77 -24.75
CA GLU A 737 28.57 -2.06 -26.08
C GLU A 737 27.49 -1.07 -26.49
N LEU A 738 27.56 -0.59 -27.75
CA LEU A 738 26.51 0.23 -28.34
C LEU A 738 25.26 -0.59 -28.70
N PHE A 739 25.44 -1.86 -29.04
CA PHE A 739 24.37 -2.78 -29.42
C PHE A 739 24.47 -4.08 -28.59
N GLY A 740 23.36 -4.46 -27.96
CA GLY A 740 23.24 -5.75 -27.30
C GLY A 740 23.15 -6.91 -28.30
N GLU A 741 23.43 -8.12 -27.85
CA GLU A 741 23.27 -9.33 -28.66
C GLU A 741 21.78 -9.65 -28.88
N ILE A 742 21.43 -10.22 -30.02
CA ILE A 742 20.11 -10.81 -30.26
C ILE A 742 20.18 -12.24 -29.74
N CYS A 743 19.71 -12.49 -28.51
CA CYS A 743 19.75 -13.82 -27.91
C CYS A 743 18.55 -14.64 -28.40
N VAL A 744 18.82 -15.61 -29.30
CA VAL A 744 17.79 -16.46 -29.92
C VAL A 744 17.46 -17.70 -29.10
N GLU A 745 18.22 -17.97 -28.06
CA GLU A 745 17.98 -19.05 -27.11
C GLU A 745 18.01 -18.47 -25.69
N ASN A 746 17.09 -18.95 -24.83
CA ASN A 746 16.98 -18.56 -23.44
C ASN A 746 16.72 -19.76 -22.55
N ARG A 747 17.40 -19.83 -21.38
CA ARG A 747 17.16 -20.89 -20.40
C ARG A 747 15.76 -20.78 -19.80
N GLY A 748 15.20 -21.95 -19.52
CA GLY A 748 13.95 -22.06 -18.77
C GLY A 748 14.12 -21.97 -17.25
N VAL A 749 13.01 -22.13 -16.55
CA VAL A 749 12.94 -22.21 -15.08
C VAL A 749 12.00 -23.33 -14.70
N ILE A 750 12.49 -24.30 -13.93
CA ILE A 750 11.66 -25.36 -13.36
C ILE A 750 11.91 -25.36 -11.85
N ARG A 751 10.85 -25.27 -11.07
CA ARG A 751 10.90 -25.35 -9.61
C ARG A 751 9.87 -26.36 -9.13
N PHE A 752 10.28 -27.22 -8.24
CA PHE A 752 9.39 -28.19 -7.63
C PHE A 752 9.87 -28.64 -6.26
N ASP A 753 8.92 -29.07 -5.45
CA ASP A 753 9.15 -29.63 -4.14
C ASP A 753 8.85 -31.13 -4.15
N VAL A 754 9.77 -31.89 -3.58
CA VAL A 754 9.54 -33.31 -3.26
C VAL A 754 9.22 -33.41 -1.78
N LYS A 755 8.03 -33.94 -1.47
CA LYS A 755 7.52 -34.03 -0.10
C LYS A 755 7.48 -35.49 0.36
N ALA A 756 7.94 -35.73 1.57
CA ALA A 756 7.85 -36.99 2.28
C ALA A 756 6.90 -36.83 3.47
N PHE A 757 5.99 -37.76 3.63
CA PHE A 757 5.04 -37.75 4.74
C PHE A 757 5.34 -38.89 5.73
N GLY A 758 5.14 -38.63 6.99
CA GLY A 758 5.33 -39.53 8.11
C GLY A 758 4.21 -39.41 9.14
N THR A 759 4.45 -39.97 10.29
CA THR A 759 3.55 -39.85 11.42
C THR A 759 4.26 -39.17 12.58
N LYS A 760 3.64 -38.12 13.09
CA LYS A 760 4.15 -37.42 14.27
C LYS A 760 4.06 -38.33 15.49
N GLY A 761 5.16 -38.49 16.18
CA GLY A 761 5.23 -39.37 17.34
C GLY A 761 6.56 -39.25 18.10
N HIS A 762 6.74 -40.10 19.09
CA HIS A 762 7.99 -40.15 19.86
C HIS A 762 9.10 -40.81 19.07
N SER A 763 10.24 -40.15 18.88
CA SER A 763 11.38 -40.61 18.05
C SER A 763 11.98 -41.94 18.54
N GLY A 764 11.84 -42.30 19.82
CA GLY A 764 12.33 -43.57 20.40
C GLY A 764 11.39 -44.78 20.20
N VAL A 765 10.28 -44.60 19.47
CA VAL A 765 9.36 -45.72 19.21
C VAL A 765 9.83 -46.47 17.96
N ALA A 766 9.92 -47.82 18.01
CA ALA A 766 10.29 -48.63 16.88
C ALA A 766 9.30 -48.47 15.70
N GLY A 767 9.81 -48.23 14.49
CA GLY A 767 9.00 -48.04 13.27
C GLY A 767 8.76 -46.59 12.87
N ALA A 768 9.33 -45.60 13.57
CA ALA A 768 9.32 -44.23 13.10
C ALA A 768 10.05 -44.10 11.75
N VAL A 769 9.40 -43.49 10.77
CA VAL A 769 9.99 -43.23 9.44
C VAL A 769 10.94 -42.04 9.53
N ASP A 770 12.20 -42.23 9.17
CA ASP A 770 13.15 -41.14 9.02
C ASP A 770 12.93 -40.40 7.70
N LEU A 771 12.22 -39.24 7.77
CA LEU A 771 11.94 -38.42 6.60
C LEU A 771 13.22 -37.75 6.06
N SER A 772 14.23 -37.52 6.92
CA SER A 772 15.49 -36.96 6.50
C SER A 772 16.24 -37.94 5.61
N GLU A 773 16.30 -39.24 5.99
CA GLU A 773 16.90 -40.28 5.17
C GLU A 773 16.18 -40.40 3.83
N LYS A 774 14.83 -40.43 3.83
CA LYS A 774 14.02 -40.51 2.59
C LYS A 774 14.35 -39.36 1.63
N LEU A 775 14.43 -38.10 2.13
CA LEU A 775 14.70 -36.95 1.28
C LEU A 775 16.17 -36.90 0.82
N VAL A 776 17.12 -37.35 1.63
CA VAL A 776 18.53 -37.49 1.21
C VAL A 776 18.67 -38.54 0.10
N LEU A 777 17.98 -39.66 0.19
CA LEU A 777 17.95 -40.67 -0.86
C LEU A 777 17.32 -40.13 -2.15
N ALA A 778 16.22 -39.37 -2.02
CA ALA A 778 15.57 -38.72 -3.15
C ALA A 778 16.51 -37.69 -3.80
N ARG A 779 17.19 -36.85 -3.00
CA ARG A 779 18.19 -35.88 -3.50
C ARG A 779 19.32 -36.60 -4.27
N THR A 780 19.79 -37.72 -3.73
CA THR A 780 20.89 -38.48 -4.36
C THR A 780 20.45 -39.06 -5.71
N TYR A 781 19.28 -39.68 -5.77
CA TYR A 781 18.71 -40.20 -7.01
C TYR A 781 18.47 -39.07 -8.02
N LEU A 782 17.82 -38.00 -7.63
CA LEU A 782 17.54 -36.86 -8.51
C LEU A 782 18.82 -36.21 -9.02
N SER A 783 19.83 -36.06 -8.15
CA SER A 783 21.14 -35.54 -8.57
C SER A 783 21.79 -36.41 -9.66
N ASP A 784 21.63 -37.72 -9.57
CA ASP A 784 22.15 -38.62 -10.59
C ASP A 784 21.30 -38.61 -11.87
N LEU A 785 19.98 -38.61 -11.73
CA LEU A 785 19.04 -38.44 -12.85
C LEU A 785 19.35 -37.15 -13.64
N PHE A 786 19.60 -36.04 -12.97
CA PHE A 786 19.94 -34.74 -13.62
C PHE A 786 21.23 -34.83 -14.43
N LYS A 787 22.27 -35.59 -13.95
CA LYS A 787 23.52 -35.79 -14.72
C LYS A 787 23.28 -36.55 -16.04
N HIS A 788 22.25 -37.39 -16.09
CA HIS A 788 21.93 -38.19 -17.28
C HIS A 788 20.91 -37.50 -18.21
N LYS A 789 20.09 -36.58 -17.70
CA LYS A 789 18.97 -35.96 -18.42
C LYS A 789 19.19 -34.51 -18.80
N LEU A 790 20.12 -33.82 -18.16
CA LEU A 790 20.41 -32.43 -18.39
C LEU A 790 21.82 -32.25 -18.93
N THR A 791 21.98 -31.30 -19.77
CA THR A 791 23.28 -30.87 -20.31
C THR A 791 24.00 -30.01 -19.28
N LEU A 792 24.58 -30.65 -18.26
CA LEU A 792 25.26 -29.98 -17.14
C LEU A 792 26.71 -29.54 -17.45
N GLN A 793 27.24 -29.88 -18.60
CA GLN A 793 28.55 -29.44 -19.10
C GLN A 793 28.41 -28.94 -20.51
N GLY A 794 28.82 -27.70 -20.75
CA GLY A 794 28.72 -27.04 -22.03
C GLY A 794 29.88 -26.07 -22.25
N THR A 795 29.92 -25.44 -23.41
CA THR A 795 30.91 -24.42 -23.76
C THR A 795 30.37 -23.02 -23.45
N ASP A 796 31.28 -22.13 -23.05
CA ASP A 796 30.99 -20.70 -22.79
C ASP A 796 29.86 -20.45 -21.78
N GLY A 797 29.69 -21.37 -20.81
CA GLY A 797 28.66 -21.28 -19.78
C GLY A 797 27.26 -21.65 -20.26
N TRP A 798 27.05 -22.03 -21.54
CA TRP A 798 25.77 -22.52 -22.07
C TRP A 798 25.58 -23.99 -21.66
N GLN A 799 24.98 -24.12 -20.53
CA GLN A 799 24.67 -25.42 -19.91
C GLN A 799 23.50 -25.28 -18.95
N SER A 800 22.83 -26.37 -18.68
CA SER A 800 21.79 -26.43 -17.67
C SER A 800 22.37 -26.37 -16.27
N GLN A 801 21.58 -25.87 -15.31
CA GLN A 801 21.92 -25.87 -13.91
C GLN A 801 20.82 -26.56 -13.11
N ALA A 802 21.21 -27.37 -12.14
CA ALA A 802 20.30 -27.96 -11.16
C ALA A 802 20.83 -27.73 -9.75
N LYS A 803 19.95 -27.24 -8.88
CA LYS A 803 20.28 -26.92 -7.48
C LYS A 803 19.25 -27.50 -6.55
N PHE A 804 19.68 -27.83 -5.34
CA PHE A 804 18.82 -28.21 -4.23
C PHE A 804 18.92 -27.12 -3.16
N PRO A 805 18.09 -26.07 -3.25
CA PRO A 805 18.21 -24.90 -2.38
C PRO A 805 18.04 -25.23 -0.89
N PHE A 806 17.17 -26.18 -0.56
CA PHE A 806 16.91 -26.55 0.84
C PHE A 806 16.42 -27.98 0.99
N ILE A 807 16.64 -28.55 2.19
CA ILE A 807 15.93 -29.70 2.74
C ILE A 807 15.39 -29.24 4.10
N HIS A 808 14.10 -29.41 4.34
CA HIS A 808 13.46 -29.07 5.59
C HIS A 808 12.73 -30.28 6.17
N VAL A 809 13.10 -30.69 7.41
CA VAL A 809 12.45 -31.78 8.15
C VAL A 809 12.45 -31.42 9.64
N GLY A 810 11.27 -31.36 10.24
CA GLY A 810 11.11 -31.02 11.66
C GLY A 810 11.60 -29.62 12.03
N ALA A 811 11.83 -29.38 13.30
CA ALA A 811 12.28 -28.08 13.82
C ALA A 811 13.63 -28.23 14.55
N PRO A 812 14.54 -27.25 14.40
CA PRO A 812 15.80 -27.23 15.16
C PRO A 812 15.58 -27.30 16.67
N GLY A 813 16.33 -28.15 17.36
CA GLY A 813 16.24 -28.33 18.81
C GLY A 813 15.17 -29.31 19.29
N VAL A 814 14.38 -29.87 18.42
CA VAL A 814 13.34 -30.87 18.73
C VAL A 814 13.86 -32.26 18.34
N TYR A 815 14.34 -33.06 19.30
CA TYR A 815 14.95 -34.35 19.05
C TYR A 815 14.05 -35.55 19.35
N ASN A 816 13.03 -35.37 20.17
CA ASN A 816 12.18 -36.43 20.69
C ASN A 816 10.85 -36.60 19.97
N ILE A 817 10.61 -35.81 18.93
CA ILE A 817 9.36 -35.87 18.12
C ILE A 817 9.76 -36.10 16.65
N THR A 818 9.15 -37.09 16.02
CA THR A 818 9.27 -37.30 14.57
C THR A 818 8.46 -36.28 13.80
N ALA A 819 9.00 -35.80 12.69
CA ALA A 819 8.27 -34.92 11.77
C ALA A 819 7.17 -35.69 11.02
N ASP A 820 6.07 -35.04 10.75
CA ASP A 820 4.96 -35.54 9.94
C ASP A 820 5.13 -35.20 8.45
N GLU A 821 5.94 -34.21 8.14
CA GLU A 821 6.27 -33.80 6.77
C GLU A 821 7.74 -33.41 6.66
N GLY A 822 8.32 -33.66 5.49
CA GLY A 822 9.61 -33.14 5.09
C GLY A 822 9.57 -32.71 3.64
N VAL A 823 10.32 -31.67 3.27
CA VAL A 823 10.34 -31.05 1.94
C VAL A 823 11.78 -30.90 1.44
N LEU A 824 12.00 -31.29 0.19
CA LEU A 824 13.23 -31.05 -0.58
C LEU A 824 12.88 -30.11 -1.74
N GLY A 825 13.46 -28.92 -1.74
CA GLY A 825 13.27 -27.94 -2.81
C GLY A 825 14.29 -28.14 -3.94
N ILE A 826 13.82 -28.02 -5.18
CA ILE A 826 14.64 -28.20 -6.38
C ILE A 826 14.41 -27.03 -7.35
N GLU A 827 15.50 -26.46 -7.87
CA GLU A 827 15.48 -25.51 -8.98
C GLU A 827 16.36 -26.03 -10.12
N ILE A 828 15.80 -26.05 -11.35
CA ILE A 828 16.49 -26.39 -12.58
C ILE A 828 16.41 -25.18 -13.55
N ARG A 829 17.50 -24.85 -14.20
CA ARG A 829 17.60 -23.89 -15.30
C ARG A 829 17.97 -24.66 -16.58
N PRO A 830 16.99 -25.25 -17.26
CA PRO A 830 17.28 -26.08 -18.44
C PRO A 830 17.60 -25.20 -19.66
N ILE A 831 18.45 -25.74 -20.56
CA ILE A 831 18.60 -25.19 -21.93
C ILE A 831 17.54 -25.79 -22.84
N PRO A 832 17.25 -25.17 -24.03
CA PRO A 832 16.22 -25.69 -24.94
C PRO A 832 16.42 -27.11 -25.44
N GLU A 833 17.66 -27.58 -25.45
CA GLU A 833 18.05 -28.89 -25.91
C GLU A 833 17.69 -30.01 -24.92
N ASP A 834 17.40 -29.70 -23.66
CA ASP A 834 17.05 -30.69 -22.64
C ASP A 834 15.63 -31.22 -22.81
N ASP A 835 15.45 -32.54 -22.72
CA ASP A 835 14.13 -33.16 -22.69
C ASP A 835 13.54 -33.12 -21.28
N VAL A 836 13.06 -31.92 -20.90
CA VAL A 836 12.48 -31.70 -19.57
C VAL A 836 11.14 -32.43 -19.35
N HIS A 837 10.43 -32.80 -20.42
CA HIS A 837 9.19 -33.57 -20.32
C HIS A 837 9.49 -35.01 -19.89
N SER A 838 10.50 -35.67 -20.48
CA SER A 838 10.97 -36.98 -20.01
C SER A 838 11.52 -36.90 -18.60
N LEU A 839 12.26 -35.85 -18.27
CA LEU A 839 12.77 -35.60 -16.93
C LEU A 839 11.62 -35.53 -15.91
N ARG A 840 10.61 -34.74 -16.18
CA ARG A 840 9.43 -34.60 -15.29
C ARG A 840 8.74 -35.95 -15.07
N ALA A 841 8.50 -36.69 -16.14
CA ALA A 841 7.85 -37.99 -16.04
C ALA A 841 8.65 -38.98 -15.16
N GLU A 842 9.99 -38.96 -15.26
CA GLU A 842 10.84 -39.79 -14.43
C GLU A 842 10.87 -39.38 -12.97
N VAL A 843 10.86 -38.04 -12.69
CA VAL A 843 10.73 -37.51 -11.33
C VAL A 843 9.41 -37.91 -10.71
N GLU A 844 8.29 -37.74 -11.42
CA GLU A 844 6.94 -38.12 -10.96
C GLU A 844 6.86 -39.62 -10.68
N LYS A 845 7.40 -40.45 -11.59
CA LYS A 845 7.46 -41.90 -11.43
C LYS A 845 8.27 -42.28 -10.20
N TYR A 846 9.48 -41.74 -10.05
CA TYR A 846 10.33 -42.03 -8.88
C TYR A 846 9.63 -41.68 -7.56
N CYS A 847 9.02 -40.48 -7.50
CA CYS A 847 8.29 -40.09 -6.31
C CYS A 847 7.14 -41.02 -5.97
N LEU A 848 6.36 -41.41 -6.95
CA LEU A 848 5.24 -42.37 -6.77
C LEU A 848 5.74 -43.72 -6.25
N GLU A 849 6.76 -44.29 -6.87
CA GLU A 849 7.33 -45.58 -6.50
C GLU A 849 7.94 -45.61 -5.08
N ASN A 850 8.38 -44.45 -4.56
CA ASN A 850 9.02 -44.35 -3.26
C ASN A 850 8.10 -43.71 -2.17
N GLY A 851 6.80 -43.56 -2.47
CA GLY A 851 5.83 -42.98 -1.52
C GLY A 851 6.16 -41.55 -1.15
N LEU A 852 6.59 -40.78 -2.14
CA LEU A 852 6.82 -39.35 -2.08
C LEU A 852 5.76 -38.63 -2.93
N SER A 853 5.49 -37.38 -2.66
CA SER A 853 4.75 -36.52 -3.59
C SER A 853 5.67 -35.48 -4.23
N VAL A 854 5.29 -35.01 -5.40
CA VAL A 854 6.00 -33.93 -6.08
C VAL A 854 5.01 -32.86 -6.51
N GLU A 855 5.40 -31.62 -6.30
CA GLU A 855 4.59 -30.45 -6.65
C GLU A 855 5.46 -29.46 -7.46
N PHE A 856 5.08 -29.24 -8.72
CA PHE A 856 5.75 -28.29 -9.60
C PHE A 856 5.10 -26.92 -9.42
N SER A 857 5.85 -25.98 -8.84
CA SER A 857 5.42 -24.58 -8.70
C SER A 857 5.71 -23.73 -9.93
N VAL A 858 6.76 -24.08 -10.71
CA VAL A 858 7.11 -23.46 -11.99
C VAL A 858 7.55 -24.57 -12.95
N TYR A 859 7.08 -24.50 -14.20
CA TYR A 859 7.49 -25.46 -15.23
C TYR A 859 7.58 -24.78 -16.60
N ASP A 860 8.64 -24.02 -16.80
CA ASP A 860 8.91 -23.29 -18.03
C ASP A 860 10.17 -23.89 -18.70
N PRO A 861 10.04 -24.65 -19.79
CA PRO A 861 11.17 -25.15 -20.58
C PRO A 861 12.03 -24.00 -21.13
N GLY A 862 13.28 -24.30 -21.50
CA GLY A 862 14.07 -23.38 -22.31
C GLY A 862 13.44 -23.15 -23.68
N VAL A 863 13.68 -21.99 -24.27
CA VAL A 863 13.11 -21.61 -25.56
C VAL A 863 14.21 -21.32 -26.57
N ALA A 864 13.95 -21.69 -27.85
CA ALA A 864 14.79 -21.39 -29.01
C ALA A 864 13.92 -20.88 -30.14
N CYS A 865 14.24 -19.70 -30.69
CA CYS A 865 13.55 -19.12 -31.80
C CYS A 865 13.96 -19.82 -33.12
N ASP A 866 12.97 -20.06 -33.99
CA ASP A 866 13.27 -20.56 -35.35
C ASP A 866 14.10 -19.50 -36.12
N PRO A 867 15.32 -19.83 -36.56
CA PRO A 867 16.15 -18.90 -37.34
C PRO A 867 15.49 -18.39 -38.64
N LYS A 868 14.46 -19.08 -39.11
CA LYS A 868 13.67 -18.68 -40.30
C LYS A 868 12.45 -17.83 -39.95
N ASN A 869 12.20 -17.51 -38.67
CA ASN A 869 11.10 -16.65 -38.30
C ASN A 869 11.23 -15.31 -39.01
N PRO A 870 10.23 -14.86 -39.79
CA PRO A 870 10.34 -13.65 -40.61
C PRO A 870 10.54 -12.37 -39.80
N ASP A 871 9.98 -12.34 -38.59
CA ASP A 871 10.11 -11.18 -37.70
C ASP A 871 11.50 -11.14 -37.04
N LEU A 872 12.12 -12.29 -36.76
CA LEU A 872 13.52 -12.37 -36.36
C LEU A 872 14.45 -11.89 -37.47
N VAL A 873 14.22 -12.33 -38.72
CA VAL A 873 15.00 -11.88 -39.85
C VAL A 873 14.88 -10.35 -40.03
N ALA A 874 13.67 -9.81 -39.92
CA ALA A 874 13.41 -8.38 -39.96
C ALA A 874 14.15 -7.61 -38.84
N LEU A 875 14.19 -8.16 -37.63
CA LEU A 875 14.94 -7.57 -36.50
C LEU A 875 16.45 -7.56 -36.78
N ILE A 876 17.01 -8.69 -37.24
CA ILE A 876 18.42 -8.81 -37.60
C ILE A 876 18.77 -7.79 -38.65
N ASP A 877 17.94 -7.63 -39.71
CA ASP A 877 18.13 -6.67 -40.75
C ASP A 877 18.04 -5.20 -40.29
N ALA A 878 17.12 -4.93 -39.35
CA ALA A 878 17.00 -3.61 -38.75
C ALA A 878 18.26 -3.23 -37.94
N VAL A 879 18.77 -4.15 -37.14
CA VAL A 879 20.02 -3.95 -36.38
C VAL A 879 21.19 -3.78 -37.30
N ARG A 880 21.34 -4.62 -38.35
CA ARG A 880 22.40 -4.52 -39.37
C ARG A 880 22.38 -3.15 -40.11
N LYS A 881 21.19 -2.67 -40.47
CA LYS A 881 21.03 -1.37 -41.15
C LYS A 881 21.38 -0.20 -40.22
N THR A 882 21.18 -0.36 -38.92
CA THR A 882 21.43 0.70 -37.93
C THR A 882 22.90 0.70 -37.48
N SER A 883 23.47 -0.46 -37.17
CA SER A 883 24.83 -0.61 -36.69
C SER A 883 25.87 -0.54 -37.78
N MET A 884 25.47 -0.77 -39.04
CA MET A 884 26.35 -0.94 -40.23
C MET A 884 27.30 -2.15 -40.12
N ASP A 885 27.07 -3.02 -39.13
CA ASP A 885 27.83 -4.24 -38.86
C ASP A 885 26.88 -5.46 -38.75
N GLU A 886 27.43 -6.66 -38.83
CA GLU A 886 26.65 -7.89 -38.60
C GLU A 886 26.23 -7.97 -37.12
N PRO A 887 24.92 -8.16 -36.85
CA PRO A 887 24.41 -8.30 -35.48
C PRO A 887 25.00 -9.54 -34.79
N ARG A 888 25.37 -9.39 -33.55
CA ARG A 888 25.81 -10.52 -32.72
C ARG A 888 24.58 -11.34 -32.32
N ILE A 889 24.64 -12.64 -32.64
CA ILE A 889 23.63 -13.61 -32.21
C ILE A 889 24.16 -14.34 -31.00
N GLY A 890 23.35 -14.35 -29.93
CA GLY A 890 23.75 -14.88 -28.62
C GLY A 890 22.71 -15.79 -27.97
N LYS A 891 22.98 -16.12 -26.71
CA LYS A 891 22.15 -16.97 -25.86
C LYS A 891 22.03 -16.34 -24.47
N LYS A 892 20.84 -16.33 -23.90
CA LYS A 892 20.59 -15.70 -22.58
C LYS A 892 20.61 -16.73 -21.46
N LEU A 893 21.48 -16.51 -20.50
CA LEU A 893 21.63 -17.40 -19.33
C LEU A 893 20.58 -17.18 -18.25
N ALA A 894 20.13 -15.94 -18.04
CA ALA A 894 19.07 -15.62 -17.08
C ALA A 894 17.70 -16.06 -17.63
N GLY A 895 16.79 -16.49 -16.77
CA GLY A 895 15.38 -16.68 -17.16
C GLY A 895 14.75 -15.30 -17.40
N THR A 896 13.97 -15.18 -18.46
CA THR A 896 13.26 -13.93 -18.84
C THR A 896 11.83 -14.25 -19.25
N SER A 897 10.99 -13.24 -19.44
CA SER A 897 9.63 -13.42 -19.97
C SER A 897 9.58 -14.08 -21.36
N ALA A 898 10.70 -14.21 -22.08
CA ALA A 898 10.78 -14.94 -23.35
C ALA A 898 10.32 -16.40 -23.24
N ARG A 899 10.45 -17.03 -22.07
CA ARG A 899 10.01 -18.40 -21.80
C ARG A 899 8.49 -18.61 -21.98
N PHE A 900 7.70 -17.53 -21.93
CA PHE A 900 6.24 -17.60 -22.11
C PHE A 900 5.80 -17.49 -23.57
N ALA A 901 6.73 -17.30 -24.51
CA ALA A 901 6.38 -17.12 -25.90
C ALA A 901 5.75 -18.39 -26.49
N PRO A 902 4.58 -18.31 -27.13
CA PRO A 902 3.97 -19.46 -27.78
C PRO A 902 4.88 -20.08 -28.84
N GLY A 903 5.09 -21.40 -28.73
CA GLY A 903 5.96 -22.16 -29.65
C GLY A 903 7.43 -21.76 -29.58
N GLY A 904 7.88 -21.07 -28.52
CA GLY A 904 9.26 -20.66 -28.34
C GLY A 904 9.73 -19.53 -29.28
N GLN A 905 8.81 -18.87 -30.02
CA GLN A 905 9.16 -17.84 -30.99
C GLN A 905 9.50 -16.51 -30.29
N ALA A 906 10.65 -16.49 -29.61
CA ALA A 906 11.11 -15.36 -28.82
C ALA A 906 12.60 -15.10 -28.98
N VAL A 907 12.97 -13.83 -28.75
CA VAL A 907 14.34 -13.40 -28.51
C VAL A 907 14.41 -12.57 -27.23
N VAL A 908 15.59 -12.58 -26.61
CA VAL A 908 15.94 -11.58 -25.60
C VAL A 908 16.83 -10.56 -26.28
N TRP A 909 16.40 -9.29 -26.27
CA TRP A 909 17.14 -8.22 -26.93
C TRP A 909 16.88 -6.87 -26.27
N GLY A 910 17.93 -6.26 -25.76
CA GLY A 910 17.87 -4.99 -25.05
C GLY A 910 19.18 -4.21 -25.11
N GLN A 911 19.28 -3.25 -24.26
CA GLN A 911 20.39 -2.29 -24.15
C GLN A 911 21.57 -2.87 -23.34
N THR A 912 22.54 -2.02 -23.03
CA THR A 912 23.75 -2.39 -22.31
C THR A 912 23.70 -1.92 -20.86
N GLY A 913 23.95 -2.82 -19.95
CA GLY A 913 24.00 -2.53 -18.53
C GLY A 913 24.79 -3.60 -17.74
N ILE A 914 25.28 -3.24 -16.58
CA ILE A 914 26.05 -4.12 -15.71
C ILE A 914 25.52 -4.08 -14.28
N GLY A 915 25.80 -5.14 -13.52
CA GLY A 915 25.50 -5.26 -12.12
C GLY A 915 24.01 -5.31 -11.75
N PRO A 916 23.11 -5.97 -12.54
CA PRO A 916 21.74 -6.15 -12.08
C PRO A 916 21.74 -6.85 -10.73
N HIS A 917 20.81 -6.50 -9.85
CA HIS A 917 20.67 -7.01 -8.49
C HIS A 917 21.87 -6.72 -7.55
N SER A 918 22.86 -5.93 -7.99
CA SER A 918 24.02 -5.54 -7.17
C SER A 918 23.96 -4.07 -6.75
N LYS A 919 24.84 -3.69 -5.81
CA LYS A 919 24.97 -2.28 -5.36
C LYS A 919 25.45 -1.33 -6.46
N ILE A 920 26.06 -1.84 -7.52
CA ILE A 920 26.65 -1.06 -8.61
C ILE A 920 25.84 -1.21 -9.91
N GLU A 921 24.55 -1.40 -9.81
CA GLU A 921 23.71 -1.47 -10.99
C GLU A 921 23.75 -0.17 -11.78
N LYS A 922 24.11 -0.26 -13.06
CA LYS A 922 24.21 0.89 -13.95
C LYS A 922 23.95 0.54 -15.40
N HIS A 923 23.41 1.50 -16.13
CA HIS A 923 23.08 1.42 -17.54
C HIS A 923 24.04 2.26 -18.37
N TYR A 924 24.51 1.73 -19.50
CA TYR A 924 25.40 2.44 -20.41
C TYR A 924 24.60 3.35 -21.33
N ILE A 925 24.64 4.65 -21.08
CA ILE A 925 23.85 5.67 -21.79
C ILE A 925 24.03 5.66 -23.29
N PRO A 926 25.27 5.53 -23.86
CA PRO A 926 25.46 5.53 -25.31
C PRO A 926 24.75 4.37 -26.06
N SER A 927 24.29 3.31 -25.36
CA SER A 927 23.51 2.23 -25.97
C SER A 927 22.03 2.59 -26.18
N ILE A 928 21.52 3.64 -25.55
CA ILE A 928 20.10 4.01 -25.57
C ILE A 928 19.65 4.41 -26.98
N PHE A 929 20.33 5.38 -27.59
CA PHE A 929 19.90 5.92 -28.89
C PHE A 929 20.05 4.91 -30.04
N PRO A 930 21.14 4.14 -30.13
CA PRO A 930 21.24 3.05 -31.10
C PRO A 930 20.10 2.04 -31.01
N TYR A 931 19.73 1.63 -29.80
CA TYR A 931 18.61 0.74 -29.60
C TYR A 931 17.27 1.36 -30.02
N TYR A 932 17.04 2.63 -29.69
CA TYR A 932 15.88 3.39 -30.16
C TYR A 932 15.82 3.45 -31.69
N GLN A 933 16.96 3.71 -32.34
CA GLN A 933 17.04 3.74 -33.82
C GLN A 933 16.76 2.35 -34.43
N CYS A 934 17.21 1.27 -33.79
CA CYS A 934 16.87 -0.09 -34.22
C CYS A 934 15.37 -0.36 -34.15
N LEU A 935 14.70 0.05 -33.06
CA LEU A 935 13.24 -0.04 -32.94
C LEU A 935 12.51 0.76 -34.03
N GLU A 936 13.01 1.96 -34.35
CA GLU A 936 12.51 2.78 -35.46
C GLU A 936 12.66 2.07 -36.81
N GLN A 937 13.81 1.46 -37.07
CA GLN A 937 14.06 0.74 -38.31
C GLN A 937 13.22 -0.54 -38.38
N PHE A 938 13.17 -1.32 -37.29
CA PHE A 938 12.37 -2.54 -37.19
C PHE A 938 10.88 -2.25 -37.43
N SER A 939 10.38 -1.15 -36.87
CA SER A 939 8.99 -0.73 -37.06
C SER A 939 8.62 -0.44 -38.52
N LYS A 940 9.58 -0.05 -39.35
CA LYS A 940 9.34 0.18 -40.78
C LYS A 940 9.17 -1.13 -41.56
N GLU A 941 9.87 -2.18 -41.16
CA GLU A 941 9.76 -3.51 -41.74
C GLU A 941 8.42 -4.20 -41.42
N LEU A 942 7.74 -3.74 -40.36
CA LEU A 942 6.46 -4.32 -39.85
C LEU A 942 5.21 -3.50 -40.21
N LYS A 943 5.34 -2.53 -41.11
CA LYS A 943 4.21 -1.68 -41.53
C LYS A 943 3.26 -2.32 -42.53
#